data_2f1d5963efb16571c565f5b2b0c5cfbd
#
_entry.id   2f1d5963efb16571c565f5b2b0c5cfbd
#
_cell.length_a   1.000
_cell.length_b   1.000
_cell.length_c   1.000
_cell.angle_alpha   90.00
_cell.angle_beta   90.00
_cell.angle_gamma   90.00
#
_symmetry.space_group_name_H-M   'P 1'
#
loop_
_entity.id
_entity.type
_entity.pdbx_description
1 polymer ?
#
loop_
_entity_poly.entity_id
_entity_poly.type
_entity_poly.pdbx_seq_one_letter_code
_entity_poly.pdbx_strand_id
1 'polypeptide(L)'
;MAGKKNILKRLIAFTAIQIIVGATASIAQYPVSKINPINFSKVNITDNFWKPRIEKVAQVTIPVCIDQTAVKTPRIKNFEKVARKKGEKHEGIFYDDSDVYKALEAIAYSLKNNPNKKTEQTADEWIDKIAAAQLPDGYLNTYYTLGDPGKRWTDMSMHEDYCLGHLIEAAVAYYNATGKRKLLDVSIKFADHFNSLFGPGKRHWVTGHEELELALVKLFTVTNDKKYLNLSYWLLEERGHGYGKGYTWSEWKDTGYTQDLVPVKNTKKITGHAVRAMYLYTGAADVASHINDLEYVTAMKSVWEDVVYRNMYITGGIGSSGSNEGFSVPYDLPNENAYCETCASVGMVFWNQRMNLLTGETKYIDVLEKSLYNGALDGLSQSGDRFFYGNPLASNGKNNRREWFGTACCPANIARLIESLGDYIYATSGDGIWINLFVGSNTKVSLQKTNVTIQQQTNYPWDGNIQLSVSPEKDSKFKVHVRIPGWAQNQPSPGDTYKYLYNDNAQFKLTVNNQTAVYQLQNGYAMINREWKKGDVVQLNLPMEVKKVIAIDSIKDNRNRVALQRGPIIYCVEHADNNGKAMNIIIPDDAVFTVEKRDDLLNGIVTLSAEVTVAEPSVDGTSIVTKKRKVTAIPYYAWSNRGPGQMQVWLPRKVTDIKIGSQ
;
A
#
# COMPACT_ATOMS: atom_id res chain seq x y z
N MET A 1 -18.65 -79.55 65.99
CA MET A 1 -17.29 -79.52 65.68
C MET A 1 -17.05 -78.80 64.38
N ALA A 2 -16.35 -77.84 64.47
CA ALA A 2 -16.14 -76.64 63.73
C ALA A 2 -15.67 -76.85 62.29
N GLY A 3 -16.27 -76.15 61.34
CA GLY A 3 -15.76 -76.00 60.00
C GLY A 3 -15.73 -74.55 59.64
N LYS A 4 -14.55 -73.92 59.62
CA LYS A 4 -14.33 -72.55 59.21
C LYS A 4 -14.34 -72.43 57.70
N LYS A 5 -15.25 -71.58 57.17
CA LYS A 5 -15.19 -71.10 55.77
C LYS A 5 -14.44 -69.79 55.67
N ASN A 6 -13.33 -69.78 54.97
CA ASN A 6 -12.56 -68.60 54.60
C ASN A 6 -13.20 -67.95 53.38
N ILE A 7 -13.59 -66.67 53.52
CA ILE A 7 -14.03 -65.84 52.42
C ILE A 7 -12.86 -64.94 52.00
N LEU A 8 -12.34 -65.23 50.81
CA LEU A 8 -11.27 -64.46 50.15
C LEU A 8 -11.86 -63.20 49.53
N LYS A 9 -11.60 -62.05 50.12
CA LYS A 9 -11.96 -60.73 49.50
C LYS A 9 -10.93 -60.44 48.41
N ARG A 10 -11.31 -60.46 47.16
CA ARG A 10 -10.55 -59.90 46.05
C ARG A 10 -10.73 -58.38 46.04
N LEU A 11 -9.67 -57.63 46.35
CA LEU A 11 -9.58 -56.20 46.02
C LEU A 11 -9.31 -56.07 44.51
N ILE A 12 -10.24 -55.46 43.78
CA ILE A 12 -10.01 -54.98 42.42
C ILE A 12 -9.52 -53.55 42.53
N ALA A 13 -8.24 -53.37 42.27
CA ALA A 13 -7.64 -52.02 42.13
C ALA A 13 -8.01 -51.52 40.73
N PHE A 14 -8.89 -50.50 40.61
CA PHE A 14 -9.09 -49.74 39.40
C PHE A 14 -7.94 -48.71 39.26
N THR A 15 -7.01 -49.02 38.38
CA THR A 15 -5.99 -48.04 37.96
C THR A 15 -6.65 -47.17 36.86
N ALA A 16 -7.05 -45.98 37.21
CA ALA A 16 -7.50 -44.98 36.25
C ALA A 16 -6.28 -44.48 35.46
N ILE A 17 -6.10 -44.93 34.24
CA ILE A 17 -5.18 -44.37 33.28
C ILE A 17 -5.84 -43.07 32.76
N GLN A 18 -5.40 -41.92 33.28
CA GLN A 18 -5.68 -40.63 32.66
C GLN A 18 -4.89 -40.55 31.35
N ILE A 19 -5.55 -40.78 30.22
CA ILE A 19 -5.02 -40.44 28.92
C ILE A 19 -5.12 -38.90 28.81
N ILE A 20 -4.01 -38.23 29.09
CA ILE A 20 -3.83 -36.81 28.73
C ILE A 20 -3.71 -36.79 27.21
N VAL A 21 -4.83 -36.57 26.51
CA VAL A 21 -4.84 -36.18 25.10
C VAL A 21 -4.32 -34.75 25.08
N GLY A 22 -3.00 -34.60 24.98
CA GLY A 22 -2.39 -33.34 24.61
C GLY A 22 -2.88 -32.99 23.21
N ALA A 23 -3.85 -32.08 23.11
CA ALA A 23 -4.16 -31.43 21.88
C ALA A 23 -2.92 -30.57 21.50
N THR A 24 -1.97 -31.17 20.83
CA THR A 24 -1.00 -30.41 20.03
C THR A 24 -1.83 -29.75 18.94
N ALA A 25 -2.11 -28.45 19.13
CA ALA A 25 -2.58 -27.63 18.04
C ALA A 25 -1.53 -27.77 16.92
N SER A 26 -1.84 -28.59 15.94
CA SER A 26 -1.09 -28.65 14.69
C SER A 26 -1.21 -27.28 14.09
N ILE A 27 -0.17 -26.44 14.27
CA ILE A 27 -0.01 -25.22 13.49
C ILE A 27 0.02 -25.71 12.05
N ALA A 28 -1.05 -25.45 11.32
CA ALA A 28 -1.10 -25.79 9.91
C ALA A 28 0.08 -25.09 9.25
N GLN A 29 1.06 -25.86 8.87
CA GLN A 29 2.27 -25.42 8.19
C GLN A 29 1.82 -25.00 6.78
N TYR A 30 1.50 -23.73 6.59
CA TYR A 30 1.17 -23.19 5.28
C TYR A 30 2.43 -23.17 4.44
N PRO A 31 2.51 -23.96 3.35
CA PRO A 31 3.67 -23.85 2.47
C PRO A 31 3.71 -22.43 1.91
N VAL A 32 4.90 -21.81 1.90
CA VAL A 32 5.11 -20.52 1.25
C VAL A 32 4.69 -20.67 -0.22
N SER A 33 3.73 -19.86 -0.65
CA SER A 33 3.20 -19.92 -2.01
C SER A 33 4.25 -19.37 -2.98
N LYS A 34 4.55 -20.12 -4.04
CA LYS A 34 5.46 -19.64 -5.12
C LYS A 34 4.65 -18.87 -6.17
N ILE A 35 4.05 -17.76 -5.75
CA ILE A 35 3.33 -16.85 -6.63
C ILE A 35 4.29 -15.71 -6.99
N ASN A 36 4.44 -15.43 -8.28
CA ASN A 36 5.31 -14.39 -8.80
C ASN A 36 4.48 -13.31 -9.51
N PRO A 37 4.74 -12.03 -9.28
CA PRO A 37 4.04 -10.95 -9.99
C PRO A 37 4.41 -10.97 -11.47
N ILE A 38 3.49 -10.53 -12.32
CA ILE A 38 3.80 -10.20 -13.71
C ILE A 38 4.39 -8.79 -13.71
N ASN A 39 5.64 -8.67 -14.17
CA ASN A 39 6.33 -7.38 -14.22
C ASN A 39 5.53 -6.34 -15.03
N PHE A 40 5.42 -5.10 -14.52
CA PHE A 40 4.68 -4.00 -15.14
C PHE A 40 5.01 -3.82 -16.61
N SER A 41 6.27 -4.06 -16.99
CA SER A 41 6.75 -3.92 -18.38
C SER A 41 6.08 -4.88 -19.36
N LYS A 42 5.38 -5.90 -18.88
CA LYS A 42 4.64 -6.89 -19.68
C LYS A 42 3.13 -6.64 -19.66
N VAL A 43 2.67 -5.65 -18.91
CA VAL A 43 1.24 -5.32 -18.76
C VAL A 43 0.97 -4.00 -19.45
N ASN A 44 0.09 -4.01 -20.44
CA ASN A 44 -0.37 -2.79 -21.11
C ASN A 44 -1.77 -2.41 -20.59
N ILE A 45 -1.88 -1.29 -19.87
CA ILE A 45 -3.11 -0.78 -19.27
C ILE A 45 -3.88 0.00 -20.34
N THR A 46 -5.18 -0.30 -20.47
CA THR A 46 -6.04 0.22 -21.57
C THR A 46 -7.35 0.83 -21.08
N ASP A 47 -7.60 0.86 -19.77
CA ASP A 47 -8.86 1.31 -19.19
C ASP A 47 -9.05 2.84 -19.21
N ASN A 48 -10.25 3.28 -18.83
CA ASN A 48 -10.60 4.68 -18.75
C ASN A 48 -10.39 5.30 -17.35
N PHE A 49 -9.90 4.53 -16.37
CA PHE A 49 -9.64 5.02 -15.03
C PHE A 49 -8.15 5.23 -14.77
N TRP A 50 -7.33 4.18 -14.93
CA TRP A 50 -5.90 4.23 -14.60
C TRP A 50 -5.04 4.78 -15.74
N LYS A 51 -5.34 4.43 -17.00
CA LYS A 51 -4.55 4.92 -18.14
C LYS A 51 -4.46 6.44 -18.19
N PRO A 52 -5.57 7.23 -18.07
CA PRO A 52 -5.49 8.69 -18.06
C PRO A 52 -4.67 9.24 -16.88
N ARG A 53 -4.66 8.54 -15.73
CA ARG A 53 -3.87 8.93 -14.55
C ARG A 53 -2.37 8.65 -14.74
N ILE A 54 -2.02 7.51 -15.31
CA ILE A 54 -0.64 7.17 -15.70
C ILE A 54 -0.12 8.21 -16.71
N GLU A 55 -0.90 8.53 -17.73
CA GLU A 55 -0.54 9.57 -18.70
C GLU A 55 -0.40 10.95 -18.03
N LYS A 56 -1.25 11.28 -17.05
CA LYS A 56 -1.16 12.53 -16.28
C LYS A 56 0.11 12.56 -15.43
N VAL A 57 0.48 11.46 -14.77
CA VAL A 57 1.72 11.36 -14.02
C VAL A 57 2.92 11.55 -14.95
N ALA A 58 2.94 10.91 -16.10
CA ALA A 58 4.01 11.06 -17.08
C ALA A 58 4.15 12.49 -17.62
N GLN A 59 3.02 13.15 -17.89
CA GLN A 59 2.98 14.45 -18.58
C GLN A 59 3.07 15.65 -17.64
N VAL A 60 2.67 15.50 -16.36
CA VAL A 60 2.58 16.61 -15.39
C VAL A 60 3.39 16.31 -14.14
N THR A 61 3.11 15.22 -13.43
CA THR A 61 3.71 14.96 -12.11
C THR A 61 5.22 14.74 -12.21
N ILE A 62 5.69 13.94 -13.16
CA ILE A 62 7.12 13.70 -13.37
C ILE A 62 7.85 15.00 -13.76
N PRO A 63 7.38 15.81 -14.73
CA PRO A 63 7.94 17.15 -14.97
C PRO A 63 8.00 18.04 -13.73
N VAL A 64 6.97 18.04 -12.88
CA VAL A 64 7.00 18.76 -11.59
C VAL A 64 8.08 18.22 -10.67
N CYS A 65 8.21 16.90 -10.53
CA CYS A 65 9.29 16.28 -9.74
C CYS A 65 10.67 16.64 -10.28
N ILE A 66 10.87 16.66 -11.60
CA ILE A 66 12.12 17.08 -12.25
C ILE A 66 12.43 18.54 -11.94
N ASP A 67 11.46 19.44 -12.13
CA ASP A 67 11.63 20.88 -11.89
C ASP A 67 11.99 21.17 -10.41
N GLN A 68 11.27 20.56 -9.49
CA GLN A 68 11.53 20.71 -8.06
C GLN A 68 12.90 20.15 -7.65
N THR A 69 13.31 19.01 -8.20
CA THR A 69 14.54 18.31 -7.82
C THR A 69 15.79 18.94 -8.46
N ALA A 70 15.69 19.42 -9.70
CA ALA A 70 16.84 19.90 -10.47
C ALA A 70 16.95 21.41 -10.58
N VAL A 71 15.82 22.15 -10.54
CA VAL A 71 15.80 23.60 -10.78
C VAL A 71 15.55 24.36 -9.48
N LYS A 72 14.46 24.05 -8.77
CA LYS A 72 14.03 24.81 -7.59
C LYS A 72 14.78 24.45 -6.31
N THR A 73 15.38 23.27 -6.26
CA THR A 73 16.18 22.82 -5.10
C THR A 73 17.58 22.38 -5.54
N PRO A 74 18.57 22.35 -4.62
CA PRO A 74 19.94 22.00 -4.97
C PRO A 74 20.20 20.48 -5.06
N ARG A 75 19.18 19.61 -5.03
CA ARG A 75 19.32 18.15 -4.89
C ARG A 75 20.28 17.57 -5.93
N ILE A 76 20.02 17.78 -7.22
CA ILE A 76 20.92 17.27 -8.27
C ILE A 76 22.26 18.03 -8.32
N LYS A 77 22.29 19.31 -7.92
CA LYS A 77 23.53 20.11 -7.88
C LYS A 77 24.52 19.58 -6.84
N ASN A 78 24.05 18.97 -5.74
CA ASN A 78 24.92 18.37 -4.74
C ASN A 78 25.79 17.25 -5.35
N PHE A 79 25.25 16.42 -6.25
CA PHE A 79 26.05 15.43 -6.97
C PHE A 79 27.12 16.07 -7.87
N GLU A 80 26.80 17.19 -8.55
CA GLU A 80 27.76 17.93 -9.36
C GLU A 80 28.90 18.53 -8.48
N LYS A 81 28.57 19.03 -7.30
CA LYS A 81 29.55 19.54 -6.35
C LYS A 81 30.52 18.46 -5.90
N VAL A 82 30.01 17.27 -5.54
CA VAL A 82 30.87 16.13 -5.21
C VAL A 82 31.80 15.78 -6.36
N ALA A 83 31.28 15.69 -7.59
CA ALA A 83 32.09 15.35 -8.78
C ALA A 83 33.21 16.38 -9.07
N ARG A 84 32.96 17.67 -8.80
CA ARG A 84 33.97 18.75 -9.03
C ARG A 84 35.11 18.76 -8.01
N LYS A 85 34.94 18.17 -6.83
CA LYS A 85 35.93 18.09 -5.74
C LYS A 85 36.51 19.46 -5.32
N LYS A 86 35.69 20.53 -5.34
CA LYS A 86 36.15 21.91 -5.13
C LYS A 86 35.90 22.49 -3.73
N GLY A 87 35.63 21.66 -2.71
CA GLY A 87 35.37 22.11 -1.34
C GLY A 87 34.05 22.86 -1.14
N GLU A 88 33.10 22.68 -2.04
CA GLU A 88 31.75 23.22 -1.93
C GLU A 88 30.99 22.51 -0.81
N LYS A 89 30.01 23.18 -0.18
CA LYS A 89 29.20 22.61 0.89
C LYS A 89 27.91 22.00 0.34
N HIS A 90 27.38 20.99 1.05
CA HIS A 90 26.03 20.47 0.82
C HIS A 90 24.99 21.56 1.10
N GLU A 91 23.95 21.62 0.29
CA GLU A 91 22.78 22.46 0.48
C GLU A 91 21.52 21.62 0.56
N GLY A 92 20.65 21.91 1.52
CA GLY A 92 19.40 21.17 1.74
C GLY A 92 19.47 20.19 2.91
N ILE A 93 18.68 19.14 2.87
CA ILE A 93 18.51 18.19 3.95
C ILE A 93 19.40 16.96 3.69
N PHE A 94 19.88 16.31 4.74
CA PHE A 94 20.83 15.20 4.66
C PHE A 94 20.33 13.96 3.88
N TYR A 95 19.02 13.82 3.65
CA TYR A 95 18.41 12.75 2.87
C TYR A 95 17.95 13.17 1.45
N ASP A 96 18.28 14.35 1.00
CA ASP A 96 17.85 14.89 -0.30
C ASP A 96 18.25 14.03 -1.50
N ASP A 97 19.30 13.22 -1.39
CA ASP A 97 19.70 12.26 -2.42
C ASP A 97 18.58 11.27 -2.74
N SER A 98 17.78 10.86 -1.74
CA SER A 98 16.67 9.92 -1.92
C SER A 98 15.56 10.48 -2.81
N ASP A 99 15.31 11.78 -2.83
CA ASP A 99 14.30 12.41 -3.68
C ASP A 99 14.70 12.35 -5.16
N VAL A 100 16.01 12.46 -5.46
CA VAL A 100 16.55 12.26 -6.81
C VAL A 100 16.30 10.83 -7.27
N TYR A 101 16.57 9.86 -6.40
CA TYR A 101 16.40 8.44 -6.72
C TYR A 101 14.93 8.05 -6.91
N LYS A 102 14.02 8.51 -6.05
CA LYS A 102 12.57 8.29 -6.22
C LYS A 102 12.03 8.90 -7.51
N ALA A 103 12.50 10.11 -7.88
CA ALA A 103 12.12 10.73 -9.15
C ALA A 103 12.64 9.91 -10.34
N LEU A 104 13.87 9.39 -10.29
CA LEU A 104 14.42 8.50 -11.31
C LEU A 104 13.65 7.19 -11.42
N GLU A 105 13.21 6.63 -10.30
CA GLU A 105 12.38 5.41 -10.30
C GLU A 105 11.03 5.66 -10.98
N ALA A 106 10.36 6.77 -10.67
CA ALA A 106 9.11 7.15 -11.34
C ALA A 106 9.33 7.38 -12.85
N ILE A 107 10.42 8.04 -13.23
CA ILE A 107 10.81 8.20 -14.64
C ILE A 107 11.01 6.84 -15.30
N ALA A 108 11.72 5.93 -14.65
CA ALA A 108 12.01 4.60 -15.19
C ALA A 108 10.71 3.83 -15.54
N TYR A 109 9.76 3.76 -14.61
CA TYR A 109 8.47 3.13 -14.87
C TYR A 109 7.70 3.85 -15.99
N SER A 110 7.73 5.19 -15.99
CA SER A 110 7.03 5.99 -17.00
C SER A 110 7.61 5.81 -18.42
N LEU A 111 8.93 5.66 -18.55
CA LEU A 111 9.57 5.43 -19.86
C LEU A 111 9.07 4.15 -20.54
N LYS A 112 8.63 3.16 -19.75
CA LYS A 112 8.02 1.95 -20.29
C LYS A 112 6.58 2.13 -20.70
N ASN A 113 5.79 2.86 -19.91
CA ASN A 113 4.35 3.10 -20.14
C ASN A 113 4.15 4.17 -21.23
N ASN A 114 4.95 5.22 -21.19
CA ASN A 114 4.86 6.44 -22.01
C ASN A 114 6.26 6.84 -22.50
N PRO A 115 6.85 6.16 -23.49
CA PRO A 115 8.20 6.45 -23.98
C PRO A 115 8.38 7.92 -24.34
N ASN A 116 9.36 8.59 -23.74
CA ASN A 116 9.67 9.99 -23.95
C ASN A 116 11.18 10.24 -23.98
N LYS A 117 11.71 10.55 -25.16
CA LYS A 117 13.15 10.76 -25.37
C LYS A 117 13.74 11.88 -24.50
N LYS A 118 13.00 12.98 -24.28
CA LYS A 118 13.48 14.10 -23.47
C LYS A 118 13.59 13.69 -22.00
N THR A 119 12.60 12.98 -21.49
CA THR A 119 12.61 12.49 -20.10
C THR A 119 13.71 11.43 -19.90
N GLU A 120 13.91 10.53 -20.87
CA GLU A 120 15.00 9.55 -20.86
C GLU A 120 16.36 10.26 -20.85
N GLN A 121 16.54 11.28 -21.68
CA GLN A 121 17.78 12.06 -21.75
C GLN A 121 18.05 12.78 -20.41
N THR A 122 17.02 13.35 -19.77
CA THR A 122 17.15 13.94 -18.43
C THR A 122 17.59 12.92 -17.39
N ALA A 123 17.02 11.70 -17.43
CA ALA A 123 17.44 10.62 -16.54
C ALA A 123 18.90 10.20 -16.78
N ASP A 124 19.31 10.05 -18.04
CA ASP A 124 20.71 9.74 -18.39
C ASP A 124 21.68 10.80 -17.86
N GLU A 125 21.36 12.09 -18.02
CA GLU A 125 22.16 13.20 -17.51
C GLU A 125 22.27 13.18 -15.97
N TRP A 126 21.18 12.87 -15.26
CA TRP A 126 21.22 12.70 -13.81
C TRP A 126 22.05 11.50 -13.38
N ILE A 127 21.91 10.38 -14.09
CA ILE A 127 22.69 9.16 -13.84
C ILE A 127 24.19 9.43 -14.05
N ASP A 128 24.56 10.25 -15.03
CA ASP A 128 25.95 10.66 -15.27
C ASP A 128 26.51 11.47 -14.08
N LYS A 129 25.74 12.40 -13.54
CA LYS A 129 26.11 13.20 -12.37
C LYS A 129 26.24 12.34 -11.11
N ILE A 130 25.30 11.41 -10.89
CA ILE A 130 25.33 10.46 -9.79
C ILE A 130 26.56 9.55 -9.87
N ALA A 131 26.84 8.99 -11.05
CA ALA A 131 28.00 8.15 -11.26
C ALA A 131 29.32 8.88 -11.05
N ALA A 132 29.42 10.14 -11.50
CA ALA A 132 30.59 10.99 -11.29
C ALA A 132 30.82 11.38 -9.83
N ALA A 133 29.79 11.37 -9.00
CA ALA A 133 29.85 11.66 -7.56
C ALA A 133 30.25 10.44 -6.71
N GLN A 134 30.21 9.22 -7.26
CA GLN A 134 30.56 8.01 -6.50
C GLN A 134 32.06 7.99 -6.17
N LEU A 135 32.40 7.73 -4.92
CA LEU A 135 33.78 7.66 -4.46
C LEU A 135 34.46 6.34 -4.90
N PRO A 136 35.82 6.29 -4.91
CA PRO A 136 36.56 5.10 -5.33
C PRO A 136 36.26 3.84 -4.52
N ASP A 137 35.87 3.98 -3.24
CA ASP A 137 35.48 2.90 -2.34
C ASP A 137 34.01 2.43 -2.56
N GLY A 138 33.30 3.04 -3.52
CA GLY A 138 31.90 2.74 -3.84
C GLY A 138 30.87 3.55 -3.06
N TYR A 139 31.28 4.31 -2.03
CA TYR A 139 30.39 5.14 -1.23
C TYR A 139 29.74 6.25 -2.06
N LEU A 140 28.45 6.53 -1.80
CA LEU A 140 27.70 7.57 -2.49
C LEU A 140 26.64 8.19 -1.57
N ASN A 141 26.97 9.33 -0.98
CA ASN A 141 26.05 10.20 -0.24
C ASN A 141 26.60 11.61 -0.28
N THR A 142 25.82 12.56 -0.78
CA THR A 142 26.33 13.94 -1.02
C THR A 142 26.51 14.70 0.28
N TYR A 143 25.70 14.47 1.29
CA TYR A 143 25.75 15.18 2.56
C TYR A 143 27.08 14.97 3.29
N TYR A 144 27.46 13.72 3.53
CA TYR A 144 28.71 13.41 4.21
C TYR A 144 29.94 13.68 3.35
N THR A 145 29.84 13.49 2.03
CA THR A 145 30.97 13.74 1.13
C THR A 145 31.32 15.21 1.01
N LEU A 146 30.32 16.10 1.04
CA LEU A 146 30.51 17.56 1.04
C LEU A 146 30.64 18.15 2.43
N GLY A 147 30.36 17.41 3.48
CA GLY A 147 30.41 17.80 4.89
C GLY A 147 31.59 17.19 5.63
N ASP A 148 31.30 16.24 6.51
CA ASP A 148 32.28 15.53 7.35
C ASP A 148 32.30 14.01 7.02
N PRO A 149 33.21 13.57 6.14
CA PRO A 149 33.34 12.16 5.80
C PRO A 149 33.69 11.23 6.98
N GLY A 150 34.26 11.79 8.07
CA GLY A 150 34.59 11.03 9.29
C GLY A 150 33.36 10.58 10.08
N LYS A 151 32.20 11.16 9.80
CA LYS A 151 30.92 10.80 10.45
C LYS A 151 30.09 9.79 9.68
N ARG A 152 30.55 9.26 8.56
CA ARG A 152 29.85 8.21 7.81
C ARG A 152 29.55 7.01 8.71
N TRP A 153 28.33 6.49 8.60
CA TRP A 153 27.89 5.29 9.30
C TRP A 153 28.05 5.38 10.82
N THR A 154 27.86 6.55 11.41
CA THR A 154 27.89 6.78 12.86
C THR A 154 26.51 6.98 13.47
N ASP A 155 25.53 7.39 12.68
CA ASP A 155 24.18 7.70 13.12
C ASP A 155 23.15 7.19 12.09
N MET A 156 22.38 6.16 12.45
CA MET A 156 21.38 5.53 11.59
C MET A 156 20.24 6.50 11.21
N SER A 157 19.95 7.52 12.02
CA SER A 157 18.91 8.51 11.73
C SER A 157 19.26 9.45 10.58
N MET A 158 20.52 9.43 10.10
CA MET A 158 21.02 10.29 9.01
C MET A 158 20.75 9.72 7.60
N HIS A 159 19.98 8.64 7.49
CA HIS A 159 19.41 8.13 6.23
C HIS A 159 20.43 7.72 5.15
N GLU A 160 21.66 7.34 5.51
CA GLU A 160 22.65 6.86 4.52
C GLU A 160 22.17 5.58 3.83
N ASP A 161 21.68 4.62 4.62
CA ASP A 161 21.09 3.35 4.20
C ASP A 161 19.77 3.53 3.42
N TYR A 162 18.93 4.47 3.83
CA TYR A 162 17.71 4.85 3.12
C TYR A 162 18.00 5.40 1.71
N CYS A 163 19.03 6.26 1.59
CA CYS A 163 19.49 6.77 0.29
C CYS A 163 20.03 5.63 -0.59
N LEU A 164 20.78 4.68 -0.01
CA LEU A 164 21.23 3.49 -0.74
C LEU A 164 20.06 2.63 -1.21
N GLY A 165 19.05 2.40 -0.36
CA GLY A 165 17.86 1.63 -0.71
C GLY A 165 17.14 2.23 -1.92
N HIS A 166 16.81 3.53 -1.89
CA HIS A 166 16.17 4.21 -3.02
C HIS A 166 17.03 4.26 -4.28
N LEU A 167 18.35 4.37 -4.15
CA LEU A 167 19.25 4.23 -5.31
C LEU A 167 19.12 2.87 -5.97
N ILE A 168 19.09 1.79 -5.18
CA ILE A 168 18.93 0.43 -5.69
C ILE A 168 17.56 0.27 -6.39
N GLU A 169 16.48 0.74 -5.76
CA GLU A 169 15.14 0.69 -6.35
C GLU A 169 15.10 1.39 -7.72
N ALA A 170 15.60 2.62 -7.79
CA ALA A 170 15.70 3.39 -9.04
C ALA A 170 16.56 2.68 -10.09
N ALA A 171 17.68 2.09 -9.67
CA ALA A 171 18.62 1.42 -10.54
C ALA A 171 18.02 0.16 -11.17
N VAL A 172 17.34 -0.65 -10.37
CA VAL A 172 16.64 -1.86 -10.84
C VAL A 172 15.49 -1.49 -11.78
N ALA A 173 14.70 -0.47 -11.42
CA ALA A 173 13.61 0.01 -12.27
C ALA A 173 14.13 0.52 -13.62
N TYR A 174 15.19 1.35 -13.61
CA TYR A 174 15.76 1.91 -14.83
C TYR A 174 16.39 0.83 -15.74
N TYR A 175 17.07 -0.15 -15.15
CA TYR A 175 17.60 -1.29 -15.90
C TYR A 175 16.47 -2.13 -16.51
N ASN A 176 15.42 -2.43 -15.77
CA ASN A 176 14.27 -3.19 -16.26
C ASN A 176 13.49 -2.46 -17.38
N ALA A 177 13.43 -1.14 -17.32
CA ALA A 177 12.74 -0.32 -18.32
C ALA A 177 13.56 -0.13 -19.61
N THR A 178 14.88 0.09 -19.50
CA THR A 178 15.71 0.57 -20.60
C THR A 178 16.83 -0.41 -21.02
N GLY A 179 17.19 -1.36 -20.17
CA GLY A 179 18.36 -2.23 -20.35
C GLY A 179 19.71 -1.54 -20.05
N LYS A 180 19.73 -0.24 -19.70
CA LYS A 180 20.96 0.53 -19.42
C LYS A 180 21.49 0.21 -18.03
N ARG A 181 22.76 -0.18 -17.92
CA ARG A 181 23.37 -0.70 -16.68
C ARG A 181 24.00 0.35 -15.77
N LYS A 182 24.29 1.55 -16.26
CA LYS A 182 25.14 2.53 -15.55
C LYS A 182 24.70 2.79 -14.09
N LEU A 183 23.40 3.06 -13.87
CA LEU A 183 22.90 3.30 -12.52
C LEU A 183 22.91 2.01 -11.68
N LEU A 184 22.65 0.84 -12.30
CA LEU A 184 22.74 -0.45 -11.63
C LEU A 184 24.17 -0.73 -11.15
N ASP A 185 25.18 -0.46 -11.98
CA ASP A 185 26.58 -0.67 -11.62
C ASP A 185 27.02 0.27 -10.48
N VAL A 186 26.50 1.52 -10.43
CA VAL A 186 26.68 2.45 -9.31
C VAL A 186 26.05 1.89 -8.03
N SER A 187 24.82 1.41 -8.09
CA SER A 187 24.11 0.86 -6.94
C SER A 187 24.78 -0.41 -6.40
N ILE A 188 25.27 -1.28 -7.28
CA ILE A 188 26.06 -2.47 -6.93
C ILE A 188 27.31 -2.09 -6.14
N LYS A 189 28.09 -1.12 -6.61
CA LYS A 189 29.30 -0.67 -5.90
C LYS A 189 28.98 -0.10 -4.54
N PHE A 190 27.88 0.65 -4.38
CA PHE A 190 27.50 1.20 -3.09
C PHE A 190 26.96 0.11 -2.15
N ALA A 191 26.17 -0.84 -2.64
CA ALA A 191 25.76 -2.02 -1.87
C ALA A 191 26.96 -2.87 -1.43
N ASP A 192 27.96 -3.05 -2.28
CA ASP A 192 29.20 -3.76 -1.94
C ASP A 192 30.04 -2.99 -0.92
N HIS A 193 30.11 -1.66 -0.99
CA HIS A 193 30.70 -0.84 0.05
C HIS A 193 30.00 -1.07 1.40
N PHE A 194 28.67 -0.99 1.45
CA PHE A 194 27.90 -1.27 2.66
C PHE A 194 28.19 -2.70 3.19
N ASN A 195 28.11 -3.70 2.32
CA ASN A 195 28.39 -5.09 2.67
C ASN A 195 29.85 -5.32 3.13
N SER A 196 30.81 -4.47 2.73
CA SER A 196 32.19 -4.55 3.20
C SER A 196 32.33 -4.18 4.67
N LEU A 197 31.49 -3.29 5.19
CA LEU A 197 31.49 -2.77 6.55
C LEU A 197 30.56 -3.52 7.51
N PHE A 198 29.42 -3.97 7.02
CA PHE A 198 28.30 -4.54 7.78
C PHE A 198 27.99 -5.97 7.32
N GLY A 199 27.45 -6.79 8.21
CA GLY A 199 27.12 -8.16 7.90
C GLY A 199 27.62 -9.14 8.98
N PRO A 200 27.39 -10.44 8.85
CA PRO A 200 27.83 -11.44 9.81
C PRO A 200 29.33 -11.34 10.11
N GLY A 201 29.67 -11.21 11.40
CA GLY A 201 31.06 -11.07 11.86
C GLY A 201 31.72 -9.72 11.60
N LYS A 202 30.95 -8.71 11.15
CA LYS A 202 31.39 -7.34 10.93
C LYS A 202 30.71 -6.39 11.93
N ARG A 203 30.69 -5.09 11.63
CA ARG A 203 29.98 -4.10 12.44
C ARG A 203 28.48 -4.35 12.42
N HIS A 204 27.82 -4.20 13.57
CA HIS A 204 26.37 -4.17 13.68
C HIS A 204 25.80 -2.88 13.05
N TRP A 205 24.63 -2.99 12.45
CA TRP A 205 23.88 -1.87 11.92
C TRP A 205 22.38 -2.17 11.92
N VAL A 206 21.58 -1.19 12.26
CA VAL A 206 20.12 -1.21 12.12
C VAL A 206 19.76 -0.04 11.24
N THR A 207 18.97 -0.26 10.20
CA THR A 207 18.50 0.81 9.32
C THR A 207 17.58 1.76 10.10
N GLY A 208 17.89 3.04 10.06
CA GLY A 208 17.13 4.04 10.80
C GLY A 208 15.81 4.38 10.13
N HIS A 209 15.81 4.44 8.81
CA HIS A 209 14.60 4.42 7.99
C HIS A 209 14.71 3.23 7.05
N GLU A 210 13.80 2.28 7.24
CA GLU A 210 13.76 1.04 6.48
C GLU A 210 13.44 1.33 5.00
N GLU A 211 14.16 0.71 4.15
CA GLU A 211 14.07 0.73 2.68
C GLU A 211 15.11 -0.22 2.10
N LEU A 212 16.30 -0.28 2.72
CA LEU A 212 17.42 -1.06 2.21
C LEU A 212 17.09 -2.56 2.16
N GLU A 213 16.31 -3.06 3.11
CA GLU A 213 15.93 -4.47 3.20
C GLU A 213 15.17 -4.94 1.95
N LEU A 214 14.15 -4.19 1.53
CA LEU A 214 13.38 -4.54 0.34
C LEU A 214 14.17 -4.31 -0.96
N ALA A 215 14.97 -3.25 -1.00
CA ALA A 215 15.79 -2.89 -2.14
C ALA A 215 16.87 -3.95 -2.44
N LEU A 216 17.52 -4.50 -1.41
CA LEU A 216 18.51 -5.57 -1.56
C LEU A 216 17.90 -6.84 -2.14
N VAL A 217 16.66 -7.19 -1.82
CA VAL A 217 15.99 -8.33 -2.45
C VAL A 217 15.72 -8.04 -3.93
N LYS A 218 15.32 -6.82 -4.31
CA LYS A 218 15.21 -6.44 -5.72
C LYS A 218 16.57 -6.51 -6.44
N LEU A 219 17.64 -6.08 -5.79
CA LEU A 219 19.01 -6.20 -6.35
C LEU A 219 19.40 -7.65 -6.56
N PHE A 220 19.09 -8.53 -5.59
CA PHE A 220 19.27 -9.98 -5.73
C PHE A 220 18.52 -10.52 -6.94
N THR A 221 17.27 -10.14 -7.17
CA THR A 221 16.46 -10.67 -8.30
C THR A 221 17.04 -10.31 -9.67
N VAL A 222 17.74 -9.17 -9.80
CA VAL A 222 18.34 -8.71 -11.05
C VAL A 222 19.77 -9.27 -11.25
N THR A 223 20.54 -9.36 -10.13
CA THR A 223 21.95 -9.80 -10.21
C THR A 223 22.10 -11.31 -10.04
N ASN A 224 21.12 -11.98 -9.44
CA ASN A 224 21.18 -13.37 -8.97
C ASN A 224 22.32 -13.63 -7.96
N ASP A 225 22.83 -12.57 -7.30
CA ASP A 225 23.89 -12.68 -6.29
C ASP A 225 23.28 -12.77 -4.89
N LYS A 226 23.38 -13.96 -4.30
CA LYS A 226 22.80 -14.27 -2.99
C LYS A 226 23.34 -13.40 -1.85
N LYS A 227 24.50 -12.74 -2.02
CA LYS A 227 25.05 -11.87 -0.98
C LYS A 227 24.06 -10.75 -0.60
N TYR A 228 23.29 -10.22 -1.55
CA TYR A 228 22.29 -9.17 -1.28
C TYR A 228 21.07 -9.70 -0.53
N LEU A 229 20.58 -10.88 -0.87
CA LEU A 229 19.53 -11.54 -0.09
C LEU A 229 19.99 -11.84 1.35
N ASN A 230 21.19 -12.35 1.50
CA ASN A 230 21.77 -12.65 2.82
C ASN A 230 21.99 -11.37 3.65
N LEU A 231 22.38 -10.27 3.00
CA LEU A 231 22.55 -8.98 3.68
C LEU A 231 21.20 -8.40 4.12
N SER A 232 20.16 -8.50 3.28
CA SER A 232 18.78 -8.11 3.66
C SER A 232 18.28 -8.94 4.85
N TYR A 233 18.46 -10.25 4.81
CA TYR A 233 18.09 -11.13 5.90
C TYR A 233 18.84 -10.76 7.20
N TRP A 234 20.16 -10.52 7.11
CA TRP A 234 20.95 -10.11 8.25
C TRP A 234 20.46 -8.80 8.87
N LEU A 235 20.12 -7.78 8.07
CA LEU A 235 19.55 -6.51 8.56
C LEU A 235 18.25 -6.72 9.35
N LEU A 236 17.38 -7.65 8.90
CA LEU A 236 16.16 -8.00 9.63
C LEU A 236 16.48 -8.69 10.97
N GLU A 237 17.50 -9.55 11.02
CA GLU A 237 17.91 -10.25 12.24
C GLU A 237 18.65 -9.33 13.25
N GLU A 238 19.23 -8.21 12.81
CA GLU A 238 19.89 -7.24 13.70
C GLU A 238 18.91 -6.42 14.55
N ARG A 239 17.64 -6.31 14.11
CA ARG A 239 16.62 -5.52 14.81
C ARG A 239 16.19 -6.14 16.13
N GLY A 240 15.91 -5.25 17.10
CA GLY A 240 15.41 -5.65 18.42
C GLY A 240 16.49 -6.16 19.37
N HIS A 241 17.76 -5.94 19.03
CA HIS A 241 18.90 -6.36 19.86
C HIS A 241 19.69 -5.20 20.45
N GLY A 242 19.20 -3.96 20.27
CA GLY A 242 19.84 -2.75 20.81
C GLY A 242 21.09 -2.32 20.05
N TYR A 243 21.24 -2.70 18.81
CA TYR A 243 22.36 -2.30 17.95
C TYR A 243 22.18 -0.95 17.26
N GLY A 244 20.99 -0.34 17.39
CA GLY A 244 20.72 1.00 16.87
C GLY A 244 21.69 2.04 17.42
N LYS A 245 22.23 2.93 16.55
CA LYS A 245 23.22 3.96 16.89
C LYS A 245 22.80 5.32 16.37
N GLY A 246 23.11 6.33 17.19
CA GLY A 246 22.78 7.71 16.90
C GLY A 246 21.28 7.97 17.11
N TYR A 247 20.92 9.19 17.32
CA TYR A 247 19.55 9.66 17.36
C TYR A 247 19.66 11.17 17.23
N THR A 248 19.57 11.67 16.02
CA THR A 248 19.69 13.10 15.75
C THR A 248 18.58 13.89 16.43
N TRP A 249 17.41 13.31 16.59
CA TRP A 249 16.26 13.96 17.21
C TRP A 249 15.97 13.38 18.59
N SER A 250 15.97 14.24 19.62
CA SER A 250 15.75 13.83 20.99
C SER A 250 14.35 13.26 21.24
N GLU A 251 13.36 13.75 20.54
CA GLU A 251 11.97 13.29 20.56
C GLU A 251 11.76 11.88 20.01
N TRP A 252 12.68 11.40 19.20
CA TRP A 252 12.59 10.09 18.52
C TRP A 252 13.60 9.07 19.05
N LYS A 253 14.04 9.24 20.26
CA LYS A 253 14.92 8.27 20.95
C LYS A 253 14.23 6.94 21.29
N ASP A 254 12.90 6.89 21.13
CA ASP A 254 12.15 5.66 21.28
C ASP A 254 12.47 4.70 20.13
N THR A 255 13.04 3.54 20.46
CA THR A 255 13.35 2.49 19.49
C THR A 255 12.10 1.94 18.81
N GLY A 256 10.92 2.14 19.39
CA GLY A 256 9.64 1.84 18.74
C GLY A 256 9.38 2.67 17.49
N TYR A 257 9.91 3.90 17.43
CA TYR A 257 9.77 4.77 16.27
C TYR A 257 10.38 4.15 15.00
N THR A 258 11.47 3.42 15.13
CA THR A 258 12.19 2.73 14.06
C THR A 258 11.95 1.20 14.07
N GLN A 259 10.88 0.72 14.69
CA GLN A 259 10.56 -0.72 14.79
C GLN A 259 11.68 -1.59 15.38
N ASP A 260 12.53 -1.05 16.28
CA ASP A 260 13.69 -1.71 16.88
C ASP A 260 13.49 -2.10 18.36
N LEU A 261 12.23 -2.24 18.82
CA LEU A 261 11.88 -2.63 20.18
C LEU A 261 12.17 -4.10 20.48
N VAL A 262 11.85 -4.97 19.52
CA VAL A 262 11.97 -6.43 19.63
C VAL A 262 12.37 -7.00 18.27
N PRO A 263 12.99 -8.19 18.24
CA PRO A 263 13.28 -8.88 16.97
C PRO A 263 12.04 -8.99 16.09
N VAL A 264 12.18 -8.82 14.78
CA VAL A 264 11.06 -8.81 13.82
C VAL A 264 10.18 -10.06 13.95
N LYS A 265 10.78 -11.22 14.15
CA LYS A 265 10.06 -12.50 14.38
C LYS A 265 9.20 -12.53 15.64
N ASN A 266 9.48 -11.66 16.61
CA ASN A 266 8.76 -11.58 17.89
C ASN A 266 7.72 -10.46 17.90
N THR A 267 7.65 -9.64 16.85
CA THR A 267 6.72 -8.51 16.78
C THR A 267 5.27 -9.00 16.63
N LYS A 268 4.39 -8.48 17.48
CA LYS A 268 2.95 -8.80 17.49
C LYS A 268 2.06 -7.57 17.31
N LYS A 269 2.60 -6.39 17.58
CA LYS A 269 1.87 -5.11 17.54
C LYS A 269 2.66 -4.11 16.74
N ILE A 270 1.95 -3.30 15.99
CA ILE A 270 2.55 -2.22 15.24
C ILE A 270 2.88 -1.04 16.17
N THR A 271 3.98 -0.36 15.92
CA THR A 271 4.41 0.84 16.65
C THR A 271 5.16 1.80 15.73
N GLY A 272 5.32 3.03 16.18
CA GLY A 272 6.23 4.01 15.58
C GLY A 272 5.77 4.58 14.25
N HIS A 273 6.74 4.95 13.43
CA HIS A 273 6.51 5.62 12.17
C HIS A 273 5.90 4.68 11.12
N ALA A 274 4.81 5.13 10.47
CA ALA A 274 4.02 4.25 9.61
C ALA A 274 4.75 3.84 8.32
N VAL A 275 5.46 4.75 7.67
CA VAL A 275 6.18 4.44 6.40
C VAL A 275 7.32 3.46 6.66
N ARG A 276 8.13 3.71 7.71
CA ARG A 276 9.23 2.81 8.13
C ARG A 276 8.72 1.39 8.33
N ALA A 277 7.66 1.23 9.11
CA ALA A 277 7.03 -0.06 9.35
C ALA A 277 6.59 -0.77 8.06
N MET A 278 5.93 -0.06 7.16
CA MET A 278 5.46 -0.66 5.89
C MET A 278 6.63 -1.13 5.02
N TYR A 279 7.70 -0.38 4.99
CA TYR A 279 8.89 -0.75 4.21
C TYR A 279 9.62 -1.94 4.85
N LEU A 280 9.79 -1.94 6.18
CA LEU A 280 10.35 -3.08 6.90
C LEU A 280 9.59 -4.38 6.61
N TYR A 281 8.26 -4.37 6.79
CA TYR A 281 7.45 -5.58 6.59
C TYR A 281 7.32 -5.97 5.12
N THR A 282 7.48 -5.03 4.19
CA THR A 282 7.63 -5.35 2.76
C THR A 282 8.92 -6.13 2.52
N GLY A 283 10.05 -5.65 3.06
CA GLY A 283 11.34 -6.35 2.97
C GLY A 283 11.33 -7.71 3.67
N ALA A 284 10.71 -7.80 4.85
CA ALA A 284 10.57 -9.06 5.58
C ALA A 284 9.74 -10.10 4.80
N ALA A 285 8.67 -9.68 4.10
CA ALA A 285 7.88 -10.55 3.25
C ALA A 285 8.67 -11.03 2.02
N ASP A 286 9.42 -10.13 1.39
CA ASP A 286 10.30 -10.48 0.27
C ASP A 286 11.38 -11.50 0.69
N VAL A 287 12.07 -11.26 1.80
CA VAL A 287 13.06 -12.21 2.35
C VAL A 287 12.41 -13.55 2.68
N ALA A 288 11.29 -13.56 3.43
CA ALA A 288 10.60 -14.79 3.81
C ALA A 288 10.19 -15.65 2.60
N SER A 289 9.83 -15.03 1.49
CA SER A 289 9.47 -15.73 0.25
C SER A 289 10.66 -16.50 -0.38
N HIS A 290 11.88 -16.02 -0.17
CA HIS A 290 13.10 -16.63 -0.72
C HIS A 290 13.74 -17.66 0.19
N ILE A 291 13.66 -17.47 1.52
CA ILE A 291 14.30 -18.38 2.50
C ILE A 291 13.33 -19.38 3.13
N ASN A 292 12.03 -19.29 2.84
CA ASN A 292 10.95 -20.12 3.40
C ASN A 292 10.89 -20.07 4.95
N ASP A 293 11.13 -18.91 5.55
CA ASP A 293 11.09 -18.72 7.00
C ASP A 293 9.65 -18.48 7.50
N LEU A 294 9.08 -19.53 8.13
CA LEU A 294 7.70 -19.50 8.63
C LEU A 294 7.54 -18.63 9.88
N GLU A 295 8.60 -18.35 10.63
CA GLU A 295 8.54 -17.47 11.79
C GLU A 295 8.29 -16.03 11.33
N TYR A 296 8.97 -15.58 10.27
CA TYR A 296 8.67 -14.30 9.64
C TYR A 296 7.24 -14.23 9.13
N VAL A 297 6.76 -15.28 8.43
CA VAL A 297 5.38 -15.32 7.93
C VAL A 297 4.38 -15.18 9.07
N THR A 298 4.62 -15.88 10.20
CA THR A 298 3.75 -15.84 11.37
C THR A 298 3.75 -14.46 12.03
N ALA A 299 4.93 -13.88 12.23
CA ALA A 299 5.07 -12.53 12.80
C ALA A 299 4.37 -11.48 11.92
N MET A 300 4.60 -11.49 10.61
CA MET A 300 3.97 -10.57 9.68
C MET A 300 2.44 -10.71 9.63
N LYS A 301 1.89 -11.92 9.70
CA LYS A 301 0.44 -12.12 9.82
C LYS A 301 -0.11 -11.49 11.10
N SER A 302 0.58 -11.67 12.22
CA SER A 302 0.18 -11.10 13.51
C SER A 302 0.20 -9.56 13.50
N VAL A 303 1.26 -8.96 12.97
CA VAL A 303 1.38 -7.50 12.84
C VAL A 303 0.36 -6.96 11.85
N TRP A 304 0.13 -7.66 10.74
CA TRP A 304 -0.87 -7.26 9.75
C TRP A 304 -2.28 -7.23 10.35
N GLU A 305 -2.63 -8.21 11.17
CA GLU A 305 -3.91 -8.21 11.89
C GLU A 305 -4.01 -7.03 12.86
N ASP A 306 -2.95 -6.68 13.55
CA ASP A 306 -2.94 -5.51 14.44
C ASP A 306 -3.08 -4.19 13.65
N VAL A 307 -2.42 -4.06 12.49
CA VAL A 307 -2.57 -2.90 11.60
C VAL A 307 -4.00 -2.82 11.07
N VAL A 308 -4.47 -3.87 10.40
CA VAL A 308 -5.70 -3.82 9.61
C VAL A 308 -6.95 -3.85 10.48
N TYR A 309 -6.92 -4.59 11.59
CA TYR A 309 -8.10 -4.74 12.46
C TYR A 309 -8.20 -3.66 13.55
N ARG A 310 -7.15 -2.84 13.77
CA ARG A 310 -7.14 -1.89 14.89
C ARG A 310 -6.62 -0.50 14.55
N ASN A 311 -5.82 -0.36 13.49
CA ASN A 311 -5.06 0.85 13.20
C ASN A 311 -5.24 1.38 11.77
N MET A 312 -6.16 0.79 10.98
CA MET A 312 -6.42 1.19 9.60
C MET A 312 -7.76 1.93 9.49
N TYR A 313 -7.74 3.04 8.79
CA TYR A 313 -8.94 3.80 8.44
C TYR A 313 -9.76 3.13 7.34
N ILE A 314 -11.03 3.49 7.22
CA ILE A 314 -11.91 2.96 6.17
C ILE A 314 -11.37 3.24 4.76
N THR A 315 -10.57 4.25 4.59
CA THR A 315 -9.89 4.62 3.33
C THR A 315 -8.65 3.78 3.03
N GLY A 316 -8.28 2.86 3.93
CA GLY A 316 -7.02 2.11 3.82
C GLY A 316 -5.78 2.91 4.23
N GLY A 317 -5.95 4.16 4.70
CA GLY A 317 -4.89 4.96 5.30
C GLY A 317 -4.51 4.43 6.68
N ILE A 318 -3.28 4.67 7.10
CA ILE A 318 -2.71 4.28 8.39
C ILE A 318 -1.85 5.40 8.97
N GLY A 319 -1.54 5.30 10.27
CA GLY A 319 -0.77 6.34 10.97
C GLY A 319 -1.67 7.50 11.38
N SER A 320 -2.28 7.39 12.57
CA SER A 320 -3.25 8.37 13.06
C SER A 320 -2.61 9.63 13.64
N SER A 321 -1.36 9.51 14.11
CA SER A 321 -0.66 10.55 14.87
C SER A 321 0.36 11.32 14.03
N GLY A 322 0.23 12.64 13.98
CA GLY A 322 1.24 13.52 13.37
C GLY A 322 2.47 13.77 14.24
N SER A 323 2.43 13.47 15.55
CA SER A 323 3.55 13.72 16.45
C SER A 323 4.72 12.76 16.25
N ASN A 324 4.45 11.55 15.79
CA ASN A 324 5.44 10.52 15.46
C ASN A 324 5.30 10.00 14.02
N GLU A 325 4.53 10.69 13.18
CA GLU A 325 4.25 10.33 11.79
C GLU A 325 3.77 8.87 11.65
N GLY A 326 3.00 8.39 12.65
CA GLY A 326 2.76 6.96 12.73
C GLY A 326 1.58 6.54 13.59
N PHE A 327 1.76 5.39 14.21
CA PHE A 327 0.73 4.73 14.99
C PHE A 327 0.62 5.31 16.41
N SER A 328 -0.62 5.42 16.88
CA SER A 328 -0.97 5.68 18.28
C SER A 328 -1.49 4.39 18.93
N VAL A 329 -2.38 4.50 19.92
CA VAL A 329 -3.01 3.33 20.53
C VAL A 329 -4.07 2.70 19.61
N PRO A 330 -4.35 1.39 19.73
CA PRO A 330 -5.39 0.73 18.96
C PRO A 330 -6.75 1.46 18.99
N TYR A 331 -7.39 1.56 17.82
CA TYR A 331 -8.69 2.23 17.59
C TYR A 331 -8.69 3.76 17.78
N ASP A 332 -7.54 4.37 17.99
CA ASP A 332 -7.39 5.83 17.97
C ASP A 332 -7.26 6.30 16.53
N LEU A 333 -8.40 6.52 15.89
CA LEU A 333 -8.54 6.88 14.49
C LEU A 333 -9.35 8.19 14.35
N PRO A 334 -8.77 9.34 14.75
CA PRO A 334 -9.43 10.64 14.63
C PRO A 334 -9.63 11.01 13.15
N ASN A 335 -10.74 11.70 12.83
CA ASN A 335 -11.04 12.05 11.44
C ASN A 335 -10.36 13.33 10.96
N GLU A 336 -10.45 14.43 11.72
CA GLU A 336 -9.92 15.73 11.34
C GLU A 336 -8.40 15.81 11.49
N ASN A 337 -7.87 15.16 12.51
CA ASN A 337 -6.44 15.13 12.83
C ASN A 337 -5.74 13.85 12.34
N ALA A 338 -6.39 13.07 11.47
CA ALA A 338 -5.76 11.90 10.86
C ALA A 338 -4.51 12.32 10.09
N TYR A 339 -3.36 11.80 10.48
CA TYR A 339 -2.12 12.07 9.73
C TYR A 339 -2.13 11.34 8.40
N CYS A 340 -2.35 10.03 8.40
CA CYS A 340 -2.56 9.21 7.20
C CYS A 340 -1.66 9.61 6.02
N GLU A 341 -0.34 9.52 6.23
CA GLU A 341 0.62 9.93 5.22
C GLU A 341 0.42 9.21 3.89
N THR A 342 0.53 9.93 2.78
CA THR A 342 0.46 9.35 1.43
C THR A 342 1.49 8.24 1.25
N CYS A 343 2.74 8.40 1.74
CA CYS A 343 3.76 7.36 1.66
C CYS A 343 3.40 6.11 2.46
N ALA A 344 2.69 6.25 3.58
CA ALA A 344 2.22 5.11 4.36
C ALA A 344 1.17 4.29 3.59
N SER A 345 0.26 4.98 2.88
CA SER A 345 -0.72 4.31 2.00
C SER A 345 -0.03 3.63 0.80
N VAL A 346 1.02 4.23 0.24
CA VAL A 346 1.88 3.59 -0.79
C VAL A 346 2.55 2.34 -0.22
N GLY A 347 3.13 2.43 0.98
CA GLY A 347 3.74 1.29 1.67
C GLY A 347 2.74 0.16 1.95
N MET A 348 1.48 0.50 2.29
CA MET A 348 0.41 -0.51 2.42
C MET A 348 0.16 -1.27 1.11
N VAL A 349 0.20 -0.60 -0.04
CA VAL A 349 0.09 -1.27 -1.34
C VAL A 349 1.24 -2.25 -1.53
N PHE A 350 2.49 -1.84 -1.23
CA PHE A 350 3.67 -2.68 -1.36
C PHE A 350 3.61 -3.90 -0.46
N TRP A 351 3.40 -3.71 0.83
CA TRP A 351 3.37 -4.80 1.80
C TRP A 351 2.25 -5.81 1.52
N ASN A 352 1.04 -5.33 1.23
CA ASN A 352 -0.10 -6.21 0.98
C ASN A 352 0.07 -7.04 -0.30
N GLN A 353 0.71 -6.50 -1.35
CA GLN A 353 1.09 -7.31 -2.50
C GLN A 353 2.01 -8.47 -2.09
N ARG A 354 3.09 -8.18 -1.33
CA ARG A 354 4.04 -9.21 -0.90
C ARG A 354 3.36 -10.27 -0.03
N MET A 355 2.49 -9.85 0.88
CA MET A 355 1.72 -10.78 1.69
C MET A 355 0.79 -11.67 0.85
N ASN A 356 0.17 -11.14 -0.20
CA ASN A 356 -0.62 -11.94 -1.14
C ASN A 356 0.24 -12.93 -1.90
N LEU A 357 1.38 -12.51 -2.44
CA LEU A 357 2.33 -13.39 -3.15
C LEU A 357 2.86 -14.50 -2.25
N LEU A 358 3.06 -14.21 -0.97
CA LEU A 358 3.55 -15.14 0.04
C LEU A 358 2.51 -16.17 0.45
N THR A 359 1.22 -15.81 0.50
CA THR A 359 0.16 -16.63 1.11
C THR A 359 -0.92 -17.10 0.15
N GLY A 360 -1.14 -16.39 -0.95
CA GLY A 360 -2.26 -16.62 -1.87
C GLY A 360 -3.64 -16.24 -1.30
N GLU A 361 -3.71 -15.34 -0.30
CA GLU A 361 -4.98 -14.92 0.32
C GLU A 361 -5.44 -13.56 -0.24
N THR A 362 -6.72 -13.46 -0.66
CA THR A 362 -7.28 -12.21 -1.25
C THR A 362 -7.44 -11.08 -0.26
N LYS A 363 -7.52 -11.35 1.05
CA LYS A 363 -7.66 -10.30 2.08
C LYS A 363 -6.57 -9.22 1.98
N TYR A 364 -5.38 -9.61 1.54
CA TYR A 364 -4.28 -8.67 1.30
C TYR A 364 -4.53 -7.81 0.06
N ILE A 365 -5.09 -8.38 -1.01
CA ILE A 365 -5.47 -7.57 -2.19
C ILE A 365 -6.67 -6.67 -1.88
N ASP A 366 -7.58 -7.06 -1.00
CA ASP A 366 -8.69 -6.20 -0.56
C ASP A 366 -8.18 -4.94 0.17
N VAL A 367 -7.15 -5.09 1.01
CA VAL A 367 -6.48 -3.96 1.67
C VAL A 367 -5.66 -3.14 0.67
N LEU A 368 -4.90 -3.80 -0.21
CA LEU A 368 -4.15 -3.15 -1.28
C LEU A 368 -5.07 -2.27 -2.14
N GLU A 369 -6.16 -2.82 -2.62
CA GLU A 369 -7.15 -2.12 -3.45
C GLU A 369 -7.76 -0.92 -2.71
N LYS A 370 -8.15 -1.11 -1.45
CA LYS A 370 -8.69 -0.05 -0.59
C LYS A 370 -7.68 1.09 -0.41
N SER A 371 -6.44 0.77 -0.07
CA SER A 371 -5.36 1.77 0.09
C SER A 371 -5.04 2.46 -1.23
N LEU A 372 -4.98 1.72 -2.34
CA LEU A 372 -4.67 2.25 -3.66
C LEU A 372 -5.72 3.24 -4.15
N TYR A 373 -7.01 2.83 -4.16
CA TYR A 373 -8.10 3.62 -4.72
C TYR A 373 -8.54 4.79 -3.82
N ASN A 374 -8.18 4.81 -2.55
CA ASN A 374 -8.59 5.85 -1.63
C ASN A 374 -7.37 6.55 -1.00
N GLY A 375 -6.69 5.90 -0.03
CA GLY A 375 -5.63 6.54 0.75
C GLY A 375 -4.42 7.02 -0.06
N ALA A 376 -3.94 6.22 -1.03
CA ALA A 376 -2.80 6.60 -1.86
C ALA A 376 -3.22 7.58 -2.98
N LEU A 377 -4.32 7.29 -3.69
CA LEU A 377 -4.76 8.13 -4.81
C LEU A 377 -5.17 9.54 -4.36
N ASP A 378 -5.64 9.70 -3.10
CA ASP A 378 -5.88 11.01 -2.50
C ASP A 378 -4.61 11.88 -2.39
N GLY A 379 -3.43 11.27 -2.37
CA GLY A 379 -2.16 11.98 -2.35
C GLY A 379 -1.87 12.85 -3.57
N LEU A 380 -2.57 12.64 -4.70
CA LEU A 380 -2.34 13.33 -5.97
C LEU A 380 -3.58 14.08 -6.45
N SER A 381 -3.43 15.34 -6.86
CA SER A 381 -4.51 16.11 -7.47
C SER A 381 -4.93 15.56 -8.84
N GLN A 382 -6.16 15.86 -9.25
CA GLN A 382 -6.66 15.56 -10.59
C GLN A 382 -5.86 16.30 -11.71
N SER A 383 -5.25 17.44 -11.37
CA SER A 383 -4.35 18.17 -12.27
C SER A 383 -2.97 17.52 -12.39
N GLY A 384 -2.55 16.73 -11.39
CA GLY A 384 -1.26 16.02 -11.35
C GLY A 384 -0.09 16.84 -10.79
N ASP A 385 -0.30 18.08 -10.36
CA ASP A 385 0.74 19.02 -9.93
C ASP A 385 0.63 19.49 -8.48
N ARG A 386 -0.35 18.97 -7.74
CA ARG A 386 -0.56 19.28 -6.32
C ARG A 386 -0.75 18.01 -5.51
N PHE A 387 -0.36 18.06 -4.24
CA PHE A 387 -0.20 16.87 -3.42
C PHE A 387 -0.76 17.07 -2.02
N PHE A 388 -1.27 15.99 -1.44
CA PHE A 388 -1.41 15.85 0.00
C PHE A 388 -0.22 15.10 0.59
N TYR A 389 0.25 15.55 1.75
CA TYR A 389 1.16 14.80 2.60
C TYR A 389 0.34 13.92 3.54
N GLY A 390 -0.46 14.55 4.41
CA GLY A 390 -1.46 13.88 5.24
C GLY A 390 -2.84 13.90 4.60
N ASN A 391 -3.63 12.85 4.80
CA ASN A 391 -4.92 12.62 4.15
C ASN A 391 -6.04 12.49 5.22
N PRO A 392 -6.58 13.62 5.74
CA PRO A 392 -7.60 13.59 6.77
C PRO A 392 -8.96 13.10 6.24
N LEU A 393 -9.78 12.52 7.12
CA LEU A 393 -11.12 12.06 6.80
C LEU A 393 -12.20 13.10 7.08
N ALA A 394 -11.82 14.23 7.66
CA ALA A 394 -12.66 15.42 7.82
C ALA A 394 -11.81 16.69 7.71
N SER A 395 -12.38 17.76 7.20
CA SER A 395 -11.74 19.08 7.10
C SER A 395 -12.75 20.18 7.37
N ASN A 396 -12.37 21.13 8.20
CA ASN A 396 -13.15 22.34 8.45
C ASN A 396 -12.75 23.51 7.51
N GLY A 397 -12.00 23.25 6.45
CA GLY A 397 -11.51 24.22 5.47
C GLY A 397 -10.02 24.53 5.55
N LYS A 398 -9.29 23.98 6.52
CA LYS A 398 -7.84 24.22 6.68
C LYS A 398 -6.95 23.40 5.76
N ASN A 399 -7.43 22.25 5.29
CA ASN A 399 -6.67 21.33 4.48
C ASN A 399 -6.75 21.70 3.00
N ASN A 400 -5.59 21.80 2.36
CA ASN A 400 -5.48 22.07 0.93
C ASN A 400 -4.27 21.35 0.34
N ARG A 401 -4.38 20.97 -0.92
CA ARG A 401 -3.27 20.39 -1.69
C ARG A 401 -2.18 21.42 -1.93
N ARG A 402 -0.93 21.02 -1.76
CA ARG A 402 0.25 21.89 -1.92
C ARG A 402 1.00 21.56 -3.21
N GLU A 403 1.71 22.54 -3.74
CA GLU A 403 2.57 22.38 -4.92
C GLU A 403 3.77 21.48 -4.61
N TRP A 404 4.35 21.64 -3.41
CA TRP A 404 5.51 20.89 -2.96
C TRP A 404 5.68 20.94 -1.44
N PHE A 405 6.63 20.13 -0.94
CA PHE A 405 6.99 20.06 0.48
C PHE A 405 8.50 20.18 0.66
N GLY A 406 8.97 20.67 1.81
CA GLY A 406 10.40 20.67 2.17
C GLY A 406 10.93 19.23 2.23
N THR A 407 10.24 18.35 2.97
CA THR A 407 10.43 16.89 2.95
C THR A 407 9.52 16.33 1.87
N ALA A 408 10.06 16.09 0.68
CA ALA A 408 9.26 15.85 -0.53
C ALA A 408 9.09 14.37 -0.89
N CYS A 409 8.99 13.47 0.09
CA CYS A 409 8.86 12.04 -0.18
C CYS A 409 7.57 11.69 -0.96
N CYS A 410 6.42 12.29 -0.61
CA CYS A 410 5.11 11.89 -1.13
C CYS A 410 4.92 12.10 -2.64
N PRO A 411 5.32 13.23 -3.27
CA PRO A 411 5.11 13.44 -4.71
C PRO A 411 5.76 12.39 -5.59
N ALA A 412 7.04 12.11 -5.38
CA ALA A 412 7.76 11.11 -6.15
C ALA A 412 7.30 9.68 -5.79
N ASN A 413 6.91 9.43 -4.53
CA ASN A 413 6.46 8.12 -4.08
C ASN A 413 5.10 7.72 -4.70
N ILE A 414 4.12 8.65 -4.77
CA ILE A 414 2.87 8.37 -5.46
C ILE A 414 3.07 8.25 -6.98
N ALA A 415 3.98 9.02 -7.56
CA ALA A 415 4.31 8.92 -8.99
C ALA A 415 4.87 7.52 -9.33
N ARG A 416 5.86 7.01 -8.56
CA ARG A 416 6.42 5.67 -8.80
C ARG A 416 5.39 4.56 -8.60
N LEU A 417 4.45 4.69 -7.65
CA LEU A 417 3.38 3.72 -7.46
C LEU A 417 2.44 3.67 -8.67
N ILE A 418 1.95 4.82 -9.14
CA ILE A 418 0.98 4.88 -10.25
C ILE A 418 1.63 4.36 -11.53
N GLU A 419 2.88 4.71 -11.82
CA GLU A 419 3.59 4.26 -13.01
C GLU A 419 3.94 2.76 -12.95
N SER A 420 4.08 2.16 -11.76
CA SER A 420 4.32 0.72 -11.58
C SER A 420 3.05 -0.12 -11.40
N LEU A 421 1.86 0.43 -11.65
CA LEU A 421 0.59 -0.23 -11.40
C LEU A 421 0.46 -1.62 -12.03
N GLY A 422 1.11 -1.85 -13.17
CA GLY A 422 1.13 -3.14 -13.85
C GLY A 422 1.63 -4.30 -12.98
N ASP A 423 2.51 -4.06 -12.00
CA ASP A 423 3.05 -5.09 -11.10
C ASP A 423 2.00 -5.70 -10.15
N TYR A 424 0.85 -5.04 -9.98
CA TYR A 424 -0.19 -5.43 -9.00
C TYR A 424 -1.40 -6.13 -9.62
N ILE A 425 -1.51 -6.14 -10.95
CA ILE A 425 -2.73 -6.60 -11.65
C ILE A 425 -2.77 -8.13 -11.74
N TYR A 426 -1.64 -8.75 -12.09
CA TYR A 426 -1.53 -10.17 -12.37
C TYR A 426 -0.37 -10.82 -11.65
N ALA A 427 -0.52 -12.12 -11.37
CA ALA A 427 0.56 -12.96 -10.89
C ALA A 427 0.47 -14.37 -11.50
N THR A 428 1.53 -15.17 -11.35
CA THR A 428 1.59 -16.56 -11.81
C THR A 428 2.13 -17.50 -10.75
N SER A 429 1.69 -18.75 -10.79
CA SER A 429 2.27 -19.84 -10.01
C SER A 429 2.23 -21.10 -10.85
N GLY A 430 3.35 -21.82 -11.01
CA GLY A 430 3.41 -23.13 -11.68
C GLY A 430 2.48 -23.28 -12.90
N ASP A 431 1.26 -23.74 -12.67
CA ASP A 431 0.19 -23.97 -13.64
C ASP A 431 -0.98 -22.99 -13.53
N GLY A 432 -0.82 -21.85 -12.82
CA GLY A 432 -1.90 -20.91 -12.53
C GLY A 432 -1.62 -19.46 -12.92
N ILE A 433 -2.69 -18.75 -13.28
CA ILE A 433 -2.71 -17.30 -13.51
C ILE A 433 -3.63 -16.69 -12.44
N TRP A 434 -3.17 -15.61 -11.80
CA TRP A 434 -3.89 -14.92 -10.73
C TRP A 434 -4.30 -13.53 -11.20
N ILE A 435 -5.59 -13.23 -11.08
CA ILE A 435 -6.20 -11.94 -11.42
C ILE A 435 -6.47 -11.22 -10.10
N ASN A 436 -5.61 -10.26 -9.74
CA ASN A 436 -5.62 -9.58 -8.45
C ASN A 436 -6.41 -8.27 -8.50
N LEU A 437 -6.15 -7.40 -9.49
CA LEU A 437 -6.87 -6.15 -9.66
C LEU A 437 -7.69 -6.16 -10.96
N PHE A 438 -8.83 -5.51 -10.90
CA PHE A 438 -9.69 -5.33 -12.07
C PHE A 438 -9.35 -4.01 -12.77
N VAL A 439 -8.43 -4.10 -13.73
CA VAL A 439 -7.92 -2.98 -14.51
C VAL A 439 -7.91 -3.41 -15.97
N GLY A 440 -8.59 -2.65 -16.84
CA GLY A 440 -8.59 -2.94 -18.27
C GLY A 440 -7.16 -2.94 -18.81
N SER A 441 -6.73 -4.10 -19.28
CA SER A 441 -5.31 -4.32 -19.64
C SER A 441 -5.14 -5.58 -20.47
N ASN A 442 -3.95 -5.73 -21.06
CA ASN A 442 -3.54 -6.98 -21.71
C ASN A 442 -2.11 -7.37 -21.31
N THR A 443 -1.88 -8.68 -21.26
CA THR A 443 -0.56 -9.24 -20.94
C THR A 443 -0.39 -10.60 -21.60
N LYS A 444 0.87 -11.01 -21.83
CA LYS A 444 1.23 -12.35 -22.25
C LYS A 444 1.98 -13.04 -21.11
N VAL A 445 1.42 -14.13 -20.64
CA VAL A 445 1.91 -14.92 -19.51
C VAL A 445 2.55 -16.20 -20.02
N SER A 446 3.74 -16.54 -19.54
CA SER A 446 4.37 -17.82 -19.84
C SER A 446 4.08 -18.82 -18.73
N LEU A 447 3.35 -19.86 -19.01
CA LEU A 447 3.16 -21.04 -18.17
C LEU A 447 4.06 -22.18 -18.65
N GLN A 448 4.23 -23.21 -17.82
CA GLN A 448 5.11 -24.35 -18.14
C GLN A 448 4.81 -25.01 -19.49
N LYS A 449 3.53 -25.06 -19.89
CA LYS A 449 3.07 -25.81 -21.07
C LYS A 449 2.70 -24.94 -22.26
N THR A 450 2.40 -23.67 -22.06
CA THR A 450 1.93 -22.75 -23.10
C THR A 450 2.08 -21.31 -22.67
N ASN A 451 2.21 -20.41 -23.63
CA ASN A 451 1.98 -19.00 -23.37
C ASN A 451 0.48 -18.70 -23.44
N VAL A 452 0.02 -17.80 -22.61
CA VAL A 452 -1.39 -17.40 -22.54
C VAL A 452 -1.47 -15.88 -22.68
N THR A 453 -2.27 -15.40 -23.62
CA THR A 453 -2.65 -13.99 -23.67
C THR A 453 -3.88 -13.79 -22.81
N ILE A 454 -3.81 -12.86 -21.87
CA ILE A 454 -4.92 -12.40 -21.05
C ILE A 454 -5.28 -10.99 -21.49
N GLN A 455 -6.56 -10.77 -21.77
CA GLN A 455 -7.12 -9.44 -21.98
C GLN A 455 -8.25 -9.21 -20.98
N GLN A 456 -8.15 -8.14 -20.21
CA GLN A 456 -9.15 -7.72 -19.26
C GLN A 456 -9.86 -6.46 -19.80
N GLN A 457 -11.20 -6.51 -19.85
CA GLN A 457 -12.06 -5.39 -20.26
C GLN A 457 -13.04 -5.08 -19.13
N THR A 458 -13.05 -3.85 -18.66
CA THR A 458 -13.90 -3.40 -17.56
C THR A 458 -13.98 -1.88 -17.49
N ASN A 459 -15.06 -1.35 -16.91
CA ASN A 459 -15.18 0.04 -16.47
C ASN A 459 -14.96 0.18 -14.94
N TYR A 460 -14.38 -0.82 -14.31
CA TYR A 460 -14.06 -0.77 -12.88
C TYR A 460 -13.18 0.47 -12.56
N PRO A 461 -13.42 1.20 -11.49
CA PRO A 461 -14.29 0.93 -10.35
C PRO A 461 -15.73 1.46 -10.50
N TRP A 462 -16.15 1.87 -11.68
CA TRP A 462 -17.45 2.51 -11.91
C TRP A 462 -18.61 1.52 -12.09
N ASP A 463 -18.32 0.32 -12.58
CA ASP A 463 -19.26 -0.79 -12.56
C ASP A 463 -18.56 -2.11 -12.23
N GLY A 464 -19.34 -3.15 -11.96
CA GLY A 464 -18.87 -4.45 -11.53
C GLY A 464 -18.70 -5.48 -12.65
N ASN A 465 -18.73 -5.06 -13.92
CA ASN A 465 -18.60 -5.97 -15.04
C ASN A 465 -17.14 -6.13 -15.43
N ILE A 466 -16.62 -7.33 -15.32
CA ILE A 466 -15.27 -7.71 -15.70
C ILE A 466 -15.31 -8.84 -16.70
N GLN A 467 -14.68 -8.64 -17.85
CA GLN A 467 -14.51 -9.67 -18.88
C GLN A 467 -13.05 -10.00 -19.05
N LEU A 468 -12.71 -11.29 -18.94
CA LEU A 468 -11.35 -11.80 -19.14
C LEU A 468 -11.36 -12.72 -20.36
N SER A 469 -10.68 -12.35 -21.43
CA SER A 469 -10.37 -13.24 -22.56
C SER A 469 -9.12 -14.02 -22.25
N VAL A 470 -9.22 -15.36 -22.28
CA VAL A 470 -8.12 -16.29 -22.01
C VAL A 470 -7.76 -16.98 -23.30
N SER A 471 -6.56 -16.73 -23.81
CA SER A 471 -6.13 -17.24 -25.12
C SER A 471 -4.77 -17.95 -25.03
N PRO A 472 -4.74 -19.25 -24.74
CA PRO A 472 -3.52 -20.02 -24.82
C PRO A 472 -3.08 -20.20 -26.29
N GLU A 473 -1.77 -20.31 -26.52
CA GLU A 473 -1.22 -20.61 -27.86
C GLU A 473 -1.57 -22.05 -28.31
N LYS A 474 -1.74 -22.96 -27.36
CA LYS A 474 -2.23 -24.34 -27.56
C LYS A 474 -3.27 -24.65 -26.51
N ASP A 475 -4.30 -25.38 -26.88
CA ASP A 475 -5.30 -25.89 -25.91
C ASP A 475 -4.57 -26.58 -24.76
N SER A 476 -4.81 -26.10 -23.56
CA SER A 476 -4.04 -26.50 -22.38
C SER A 476 -4.85 -26.43 -21.10
N LYS A 477 -4.62 -27.39 -20.20
CA LYS A 477 -5.22 -27.42 -18.88
C LYS A 477 -4.35 -26.61 -17.90
N PHE A 478 -4.94 -25.57 -17.32
CA PHE A 478 -4.34 -24.75 -16.25
C PHE A 478 -5.41 -24.07 -15.38
N LYS A 479 -4.97 -23.45 -14.30
CA LYS A 479 -5.83 -22.75 -13.35
C LYS A 479 -5.88 -21.25 -13.66
N VAL A 480 -7.07 -20.66 -13.54
CA VAL A 480 -7.26 -19.21 -13.50
C VAL A 480 -7.90 -18.87 -12.17
N HIS A 481 -7.21 -18.10 -11.34
CA HIS A 481 -7.64 -17.64 -10.04
C HIS A 481 -8.21 -16.23 -10.19
N VAL A 482 -9.51 -16.07 -10.06
CA VAL A 482 -10.20 -14.77 -10.16
C VAL A 482 -10.55 -14.33 -8.75
N ARG A 483 -10.00 -13.18 -8.32
CA ARG A 483 -10.30 -12.63 -7.00
C ARG A 483 -11.79 -12.29 -6.86
N ILE A 484 -12.38 -12.63 -5.73
CA ILE A 484 -13.70 -12.16 -5.34
C ILE A 484 -13.51 -11.16 -4.19
N PRO A 485 -13.73 -9.85 -4.41
CA PRO A 485 -13.49 -8.84 -3.38
C PRO A 485 -14.37 -9.03 -2.15
N GLY A 486 -13.80 -8.77 -0.96
CA GLY A 486 -14.54 -8.85 0.29
C GLY A 486 -15.77 -7.92 0.33
N TRP A 487 -15.65 -6.70 -0.23
CA TRP A 487 -16.76 -5.75 -0.28
C TRP A 487 -17.97 -6.29 -1.09
N ALA A 488 -17.74 -7.14 -2.08
CA ALA A 488 -18.82 -7.83 -2.82
C ALA A 488 -19.40 -9.04 -2.07
N GLN A 489 -18.85 -9.39 -0.91
CA GLN A 489 -19.25 -10.49 -0.03
C GLN A 489 -19.69 -9.98 1.36
N ASN A 490 -20.25 -8.78 1.43
CA ASN A 490 -20.67 -8.09 2.66
C ASN A 490 -19.56 -7.81 3.69
N GLN A 491 -18.30 -7.72 3.26
CA GLN A 491 -17.16 -7.41 4.10
C GLN A 491 -16.48 -6.14 3.62
N PRO A 492 -16.80 -4.94 4.19
CA PRO A 492 -16.26 -3.65 3.72
C PRO A 492 -14.73 -3.55 3.85
N SER A 493 -14.15 -4.26 4.81
CA SER A 493 -12.73 -4.39 5.06
C SER A 493 -12.47 -5.73 5.76
N PRO A 494 -11.30 -6.36 5.64
CA PRO A 494 -10.97 -7.51 6.47
C PRO A 494 -11.08 -7.20 7.97
N GLY A 495 -11.50 -8.18 8.76
CA GLY A 495 -11.75 -8.03 10.20
C GLY A 495 -13.17 -7.55 10.52
N ASP A 496 -13.37 -7.06 11.73
CA ASP A 496 -14.67 -6.67 12.28
C ASP A 496 -14.77 -5.19 12.65
N THR A 497 -13.71 -4.42 12.43
CA THR A 497 -13.64 -2.97 12.72
C THR A 497 -14.70 -2.17 11.97
N TYR A 498 -15.00 -2.60 10.74
CA TYR A 498 -16.00 -1.98 9.89
C TYR A 498 -17.00 -3.01 9.40
N LYS A 499 -18.30 -2.64 9.41
CA LYS A 499 -19.40 -3.50 8.95
C LYS A 499 -20.36 -2.68 8.10
N TYR A 500 -21.07 -3.32 7.19
CA TYR A 500 -22.20 -2.67 6.56
C TYR A 500 -23.36 -2.54 7.54
N LEU A 501 -24.05 -1.41 7.48
CA LEU A 501 -25.23 -1.14 8.33
C LEU A 501 -26.33 -2.17 8.08
N TYR A 502 -26.47 -2.57 6.80
CA TYR A 502 -27.35 -3.65 6.35
C TYR A 502 -26.60 -4.54 5.38
N ASN A 503 -26.71 -5.84 5.58
CA ASN A 503 -26.26 -6.81 4.60
C ASN A 503 -27.36 -7.02 3.56
N ASP A 504 -26.97 -7.21 2.31
CA ASP A 504 -27.86 -7.62 1.25
C ASP A 504 -27.60 -9.08 0.85
N ASN A 505 -28.49 -9.63 0.01
CA ASN A 505 -28.36 -10.95 -0.56
C ASN A 505 -27.73 -10.93 -1.96
N ALA A 506 -27.22 -9.77 -2.39
CA ALA A 506 -26.58 -9.63 -3.70
C ALA A 506 -25.32 -10.50 -3.76
N GLN A 507 -25.24 -11.34 -4.78
CA GLN A 507 -24.13 -12.25 -5.00
C GLN A 507 -23.43 -11.93 -6.32
N PHE A 508 -22.14 -12.15 -6.37
CA PHE A 508 -21.41 -12.10 -7.63
C PHE A 508 -21.86 -13.24 -8.56
N LYS A 509 -21.75 -13.00 -9.86
CA LYS A 509 -21.98 -14.02 -10.90
C LYS A 509 -20.71 -14.27 -11.66
N LEU A 510 -20.36 -15.53 -11.86
CA LEU A 510 -19.17 -15.95 -12.60
C LEU A 510 -19.56 -16.93 -13.68
N THR A 511 -19.22 -16.64 -14.93
CA THR A 511 -19.49 -17.52 -16.07
C THR A 511 -18.24 -17.75 -16.90
N VAL A 512 -18.22 -18.86 -17.65
CA VAL A 512 -17.24 -19.13 -18.71
C VAL A 512 -18.01 -19.44 -19.98
N ASN A 513 -17.74 -18.68 -21.04
CA ASN A 513 -18.47 -18.80 -22.33
C ASN A 513 -19.99 -18.75 -22.15
N ASN A 514 -20.49 -17.81 -21.33
CA ASN A 514 -21.90 -17.61 -20.97
C ASN A 514 -22.55 -18.77 -20.18
N GLN A 515 -21.81 -19.77 -19.74
CA GLN A 515 -22.29 -20.81 -18.86
C GLN A 515 -21.80 -20.57 -17.43
N THR A 516 -22.61 -20.92 -16.42
CA THR A 516 -22.19 -20.82 -15.02
C THR A 516 -20.86 -21.54 -14.81
N ALA A 517 -19.88 -20.82 -14.26
CA ALA A 517 -18.54 -21.36 -14.09
C ALA A 517 -18.53 -22.46 -13.01
N VAL A 518 -17.79 -23.53 -13.27
CA VAL A 518 -17.42 -24.51 -12.24
C VAL A 518 -16.10 -24.05 -11.63
N TYR A 519 -16.10 -23.71 -10.35
CA TYR A 519 -14.92 -23.22 -9.63
C TYR A 519 -14.87 -23.75 -8.20
N GLN A 520 -13.69 -23.66 -7.58
CA GLN A 520 -13.50 -23.84 -6.14
C GLN A 520 -13.16 -22.47 -5.52
N LEU A 521 -13.85 -22.08 -4.46
CA LEU A 521 -13.50 -20.89 -3.70
C LEU A 521 -12.38 -21.25 -2.73
N GLN A 522 -11.18 -20.71 -2.97
CA GLN A 522 -10.00 -20.96 -2.16
C GLN A 522 -9.31 -19.63 -1.83
N ASN A 523 -9.13 -19.34 -0.55
CA ASN A 523 -8.48 -18.12 -0.05
C ASN A 523 -9.05 -16.82 -0.66
N GLY A 524 -10.36 -16.81 -0.98
CA GLY A 524 -11.07 -15.69 -1.60
C GLY A 524 -10.98 -15.64 -3.14
N TYR A 525 -10.24 -16.54 -3.77
CA TYR A 525 -10.23 -16.69 -5.24
C TYR A 525 -11.22 -17.76 -5.71
N ALA A 526 -11.97 -17.44 -6.74
CA ALA A 526 -12.68 -18.43 -7.56
C ALA A 526 -11.65 -19.08 -8.50
N MET A 527 -11.20 -20.29 -8.16
CA MET A 527 -10.23 -21.04 -8.95
C MET A 527 -10.95 -21.90 -9.99
N ILE A 528 -10.76 -21.57 -11.26
CA ILE A 528 -11.31 -22.29 -12.42
C ILE A 528 -10.21 -23.18 -12.99
N ASN A 529 -10.34 -24.51 -12.87
CA ASN A 529 -9.39 -25.49 -13.38
C ASN A 529 -10.01 -26.26 -14.54
N ARG A 530 -9.62 -25.93 -15.77
CA ARG A 530 -10.17 -26.56 -16.98
C ARG A 530 -9.15 -26.59 -18.11
N GLU A 531 -9.48 -27.30 -19.19
CA GLU A 531 -8.85 -27.12 -20.48
C GLU A 531 -9.32 -25.81 -21.11
N TRP A 532 -8.39 -24.90 -21.36
CA TRP A 532 -8.65 -23.59 -21.96
C TRP A 532 -8.34 -23.62 -23.45
N LYS A 533 -9.20 -22.97 -24.23
CA LYS A 533 -9.06 -22.80 -25.67
C LYS A 533 -8.87 -21.32 -26.01
N LYS A 534 -8.27 -21.04 -27.16
CA LYS A 534 -8.10 -19.67 -27.64
C LYS A 534 -9.45 -18.96 -27.72
N GLY A 535 -9.56 -17.83 -27.05
CA GLY A 535 -10.75 -16.97 -27.02
C GLY A 535 -11.81 -17.37 -26.01
N ASP A 536 -11.53 -18.30 -25.08
CA ASP A 536 -12.42 -18.54 -23.94
C ASP A 536 -12.60 -17.25 -23.12
N VAL A 537 -13.83 -16.98 -22.69
CA VAL A 537 -14.20 -15.75 -21.99
C VAL A 537 -14.72 -16.05 -20.60
N VAL A 538 -14.07 -15.51 -19.58
CA VAL A 538 -14.60 -15.48 -18.20
C VAL A 538 -15.30 -14.15 -17.99
N GLN A 539 -16.53 -14.18 -17.47
CA GLN A 539 -17.27 -12.98 -17.08
C GLN A 539 -17.55 -13.04 -15.59
N LEU A 540 -17.11 -11.98 -14.88
CA LEU A 540 -17.42 -11.73 -13.48
C LEU A 540 -18.31 -10.49 -13.40
N ASN A 541 -19.46 -10.62 -12.72
CA ASN A 541 -20.34 -9.52 -12.40
C ASN A 541 -20.40 -9.34 -10.89
N LEU A 542 -19.94 -8.21 -10.38
CA LEU A 542 -19.91 -7.86 -8.96
C LEU A 542 -21.06 -6.91 -8.64
N PRO A 543 -21.79 -7.11 -7.53
CA PRO A 543 -22.81 -6.15 -7.09
C PRO A 543 -22.14 -4.82 -6.71
N MET A 544 -22.71 -3.70 -7.19
CA MET A 544 -22.14 -2.34 -7.04
C MET A 544 -23.13 -1.36 -6.43
N GLU A 545 -23.94 -1.80 -5.48
CA GLU A 545 -24.83 -0.92 -4.73
C GLU A 545 -24.07 0.02 -3.80
N VAL A 546 -24.72 1.13 -3.46
CA VAL A 546 -24.25 2.06 -2.43
C VAL A 546 -24.51 1.45 -1.06
N LYS A 547 -23.46 1.26 -0.28
CA LYS A 547 -23.54 0.70 1.07
C LYS A 547 -23.13 1.73 2.12
N LYS A 548 -23.80 1.69 3.26
CA LYS A 548 -23.46 2.46 4.46
C LYS A 548 -22.60 1.61 5.36
N VAL A 549 -21.41 2.12 5.69
CA VAL A 549 -20.45 1.46 6.58
C VAL A 549 -20.55 2.07 7.96
N ILE A 550 -20.56 1.25 9.00
CA ILE A 550 -20.43 1.63 10.40
C ILE A 550 -19.12 1.09 10.98
N ALA A 551 -18.56 1.77 11.95
CA ALA A 551 -17.42 1.32 12.71
C ALA A 551 -17.84 0.78 14.08
N ILE A 552 -16.97 -0.03 14.70
CA ILE A 552 -17.16 -0.45 16.10
C ILE A 552 -17.06 0.76 17.03
N ASP A 553 -17.73 0.67 18.19
CA ASP A 553 -17.80 1.77 19.17
C ASP A 553 -16.44 2.13 19.81
N SER A 554 -15.43 1.28 19.67
CA SER A 554 -14.08 1.58 20.13
C SER A 554 -13.47 2.76 19.38
N ILE A 555 -13.88 3.01 18.13
CA ILE A 555 -13.47 4.17 17.35
C ILE A 555 -14.39 5.34 17.70
N LYS A 556 -13.97 6.16 18.66
CA LYS A 556 -14.79 7.22 19.27
C LYS A 556 -15.33 8.23 18.25
N ASP A 557 -14.52 8.63 17.28
CA ASP A 557 -14.87 9.64 16.28
C ASP A 557 -15.93 9.17 15.27
N ASN A 558 -16.13 7.86 15.17
CA ASN A 558 -17.07 7.26 14.21
C ASN A 558 -18.37 6.77 14.86
N ARG A 559 -18.54 6.95 16.17
CA ARG A 559 -19.79 6.58 16.86
C ARG A 559 -20.97 7.33 16.26
N ASN A 560 -22.08 6.61 16.04
CA ASN A 560 -23.30 7.14 15.45
C ASN A 560 -23.09 7.81 14.07
N ARG A 561 -22.08 7.37 13.32
CA ARG A 561 -21.78 7.87 11.98
C ARG A 561 -21.82 6.75 10.96
N VAL A 562 -21.97 7.13 9.69
CA VAL A 562 -21.85 6.23 8.54
C VAL A 562 -20.85 6.81 7.55
N ALA A 563 -20.09 5.94 6.90
CA ALA A 563 -19.38 6.25 5.69
C ALA A 563 -20.10 5.63 4.49
N LEU A 564 -19.96 6.23 3.32
CA LEU A 564 -20.55 5.73 2.09
C LEU A 564 -19.50 4.98 1.29
N GLN A 565 -19.83 3.78 0.86
CA GLN A 565 -18.97 2.94 0.02
C GLN A 565 -19.73 2.43 -1.20
N ARG A 566 -19.08 2.42 -2.36
CA ARG A 566 -19.58 1.75 -3.57
C ARG A 566 -18.43 1.03 -4.26
N GLY A 567 -18.50 -0.29 -4.31
CA GLY A 567 -17.36 -1.09 -4.74
C GLY A 567 -16.11 -0.81 -3.88
N PRO A 568 -14.93 -0.57 -4.48
CA PRO A 568 -13.70 -0.26 -3.75
C PRO A 568 -13.65 1.19 -3.23
N ILE A 569 -14.51 2.08 -3.73
CA ILE A 569 -14.44 3.53 -3.51
C ILE A 569 -15.18 3.93 -2.23
N ILE A 570 -14.51 4.70 -1.39
CA ILE A 570 -15.08 5.44 -0.28
C ILE A 570 -15.47 6.84 -0.78
N TYR A 571 -16.61 7.34 -0.32
CA TYR A 571 -17.14 8.64 -0.71
C TYR A 571 -17.09 9.62 0.45
N CYS A 572 -16.97 10.88 0.14
CA CYS A 572 -17.09 11.99 1.08
C CYS A 572 -18.07 13.04 0.56
N VAL A 573 -18.59 13.86 1.46
CA VAL A 573 -19.30 15.09 1.08
C VAL A 573 -18.32 16.26 1.14
N GLU A 574 -18.32 17.11 0.13
CA GLU A 574 -17.48 18.29 0.02
C GLU A 574 -18.32 19.56 -0.10
N HIS A 575 -17.85 20.65 0.44
CA HIS A 575 -18.51 21.95 0.44
C HIS A 575 -18.93 22.43 -0.97
N ALA A 576 -18.09 22.17 -1.97
CA ALA A 576 -18.28 22.64 -3.35
C ALA A 576 -19.58 22.12 -4.00
N ASP A 577 -20.04 20.92 -3.63
CA ASP A 577 -21.27 20.31 -4.13
C ASP A 577 -22.48 20.52 -3.20
N ASN A 578 -22.28 21.13 -2.02
CA ASN A 578 -23.25 21.13 -0.92
C ASN A 578 -23.47 22.53 -0.33
N ASN A 579 -23.60 23.55 -1.18
CA ASN A 579 -23.88 24.94 -0.80
C ASN A 579 -22.85 25.53 0.18
N GLY A 580 -21.57 25.23 -0.02
CA GLY A 580 -20.47 25.75 0.78
C GLY A 580 -20.28 25.08 2.15
N LYS A 581 -21.06 24.04 2.49
CA LYS A 581 -21.02 23.35 3.80
C LYS A 581 -21.00 21.83 3.62
N ALA A 582 -20.32 21.16 4.51
CA ALA A 582 -20.29 19.69 4.58
C ALA A 582 -20.58 19.17 6.00
N MET A 583 -20.21 19.91 7.03
CA MET A 583 -20.28 19.45 8.44
C MET A 583 -21.69 19.38 9.01
N ASN A 584 -22.69 19.97 8.35
CA ASN A 584 -24.07 20.04 8.77
C ASN A 584 -24.98 18.98 8.11
N ILE A 585 -24.42 18.02 7.39
CA ILE A 585 -25.13 17.01 6.62
C ILE A 585 -25.35 15.77 7.48
N ILE A 586 -26.58 15.25 7.48
CA ILE A 586 -27.01 14.08 8.27
C ILE A 586 -27.52 13.02 7.29
N ILE A 587 -26.99 11.81 7.40
CA ILE A 587 -27.41 10.68 6.58
C ILE A 587 -28.21 9.70 7.43
N PRO A 588 -29.53 9.74 7.40
CA PRO A 588 -30.38 8.77 8.09
C PRO A 588 -30.14 7.34 7.57
N ASP A 589 -30.47 6.36 8.39
CA ASP A 589 -30.24 4.95 8.06
C ASP A 589 -31.03 4.49 6.83
N ASP A 590 -32.21 5.08 6.60
CA ASP A 590 -33.11 4.81 5.49
C ASP A 590 -32.83 5.63 4.22
N ALA A 591 -31.85 6.56 4.25
CA ALA A 591 -31.51 7.35 3.09
C ALA A 591 -31.13 6.47 1.88
N VAL A 592 -31.76 6.71 0.73
CA VAL A 592 -31.50 6.00 -0.52
C VAL A 592 -30.71 6.91 -1.45
N PHE A 593 -29.62 6.40 -2.02
CA PHE A 593 -28.75 7.15 -2.92
C PHE A 593 -29.00 6.77 -4.38
N THR A 594 -29.06 7.77 -5.23
CA THR A 594 -28.96 7.64 -6.68
C THR A 594 -27.51 7.73 -7.10
N VAL A 595 -27.12 6.89 -8.07
CA VAL A 595 -25.78 6.83 -8.65
C VAL A 595 -25.81 7.52 -10.00
N GLU A 596 -24.92 8.51 -10.20
CA GLU A 596 -24.88 9.29 -11.43
C GLU A 596 -23.45 9.39 -11.94
N LYS A 597 -23.20 9.04 -13.21
CA LYS A 597 -21.93 9.30 -13.86
C LYS A 597 -21.87 10.74 -14.32
N ARG A 598 -20.84 11.46 -13.90
CA ARG A 598 -20.61 12.89 -14.18
C ARG A 598 -19.31 13.05 -14.96
N ASP A 599 -19.40 12.99 -16.29
CA ASP A 599 -18.25 13.16 -17.16
C ASP A 599 -17.72 14.60 -17.18
N ASP A 600 -18.56 15.56 -16.79
CA ASP A 600 -18.28 16.99 -16.67
C ASP A 600 -17.60 17.38 -15.33
N LEU A 601 -17.57 16.48 -14.35
CA LEU A 601 -17.08 16.76 -13.01
C LEU A 601 -15.78 16.00 -12.71
N LEU A 602 -14.73 16.73 -12.27
CA LEU A 602 -13.47 16.17 -11.76
C LEU A 602 -12.88 15.07 -12.67
N ASN A 603 -12.81 15.34 -13.97
CA ASN A 603 -12.30 14.44 -15.02
C ASN A 603 -13.12 13.14 -15.20
N GLY A 604 -14.40 13.18 -14.88
CA GLY A 604 -15.29 12.02 -14.98
C GLY A 604 -15.29 11.16 -13.72
N ILE A 605 -16.30 11.34 -12.88
CA ILE A 605 -16.52 10.56 -11.66
C ILE A 605 -17.93 10.01 -11.59
N VAL A 606 -18.15 9.05 -10.72
CA VAL A 606 -19.49 8.64 -10.30
C VAL A 606 -19.81 9.34 -8.98
N THR A 607 -20.93 10.05 -8.92
CA THR A 607 -21.42 10.72 -7.71
C THR A 607 -22.56 9.93 -7.08
N LEU A 608 -22.77 10.14 -5.79
CA LEU A 608 -23.91 9.61 -5.04
C LEU A 608 -24.74 10.78 -4.55
N SER A 609 -26.03 10.80 -4.87
CA SER A 609 -26.94 11.87 -4.44
C SER A 609 -28.14 11.32 -3.69
N ALA A 610 -28.56 12.02 -2.63
CA ALA A 610 -29.76 11.69 -1.86
C ALA A 610 -30.43 12.95 -1.31
N GLU A 611 -31.74 12.91 -1.12
CA GLU A 611 -32.44 13.91 -0.34
C GLU A 611 -32.35 13.55 1.14
N VAL A 612 -31.56 14.32 1.88
CA VAL A 612 -31.24 14.05 3.28
C VAL A 612 -31.49 15.26 4.17
N THR A 613 -31.34 15.11 5.46
CA THR A 613 -31.48 16.18 6.43
C THR A 613 -30.22 17.01 6.53
N VAL A 614 -30.34 18.33 6.50
CA VAL A 614 -29.27 19.27 6.82
C VAL A 614 -29.70 20.13 8.03
N ALA A 615 -28.74 20.41 8.93
CA ALA A 615 -28.95 21.25 10.08
C ALA A 615 -28.38 22.65 9.82
N GLU A 616 -29.16 23.69 10.11
CA GLU A 616 -28.74 25.08 9.95
C GLU A 616 -29.15 25.89 11.16
N PRO A 617 -28.45 26.99 11.51
CA PRO A 617 -28.93 27.93 12.51
C PRO A 617 -30.28 28.52 12.07
N SER A 618 -31.17 28.73 13.01
CA SER A 618 -32.39 29.54 12.80
C SER A 618 -32.01 30.97 12.38
N VAL A 619 -32.96 31.71 11.83
CA VAL A 619 -32.73 33.09 11.35
C VAL A 619 -32.20 33.99 12.46
N ASP A 620 -32.68 33.80 13.70
CA ASP A 620 -32.24 34.53 14.88
C ASP A 620 -30.98 33.94 15.56
N GLY A 621 -30.45 32.82 15.03
CA GLY A 621 -29.25 32.17 15.56
C GLY A 621 -29.45 31.46 16.92
N THR A 622 -30.67 31.40 17.46
CA THR A 622 -30.92 30.85 18.80
C THR A 622 -31.18 29.35 18.83
N SER A 623 -31.49 28.75 17.70
CA SER A 623 -31.82 27.33 17.58
C SER A 623 -31.25 26.70 16.32
N ILE A 624 -31.29 25.36 16.23
CA ILE A 624 -30.97 24.60 15.03
C ILE A 624 -32.29 24.18 14.39
N VAL A 625 -32.43 24.50 13.11
CA VAL A 625 -33.50 24.03 12.25
C VAL A 625 -33.01 22.99 11.30
N THR A 626 -33.86 22.03 11.00
CA THR A 626 -33.54 20.99 10.00
C THR A 626 -34.41 21.13 8.78
N LYS A 627 -33.83 20.87 7.60
CA LYS A 627 -34.57 20.83 6.34
C LYS A 627 -34.08 19.70 5.43
N LYS A 628 -34.90 19.28 4.50
CA LYS A 628 -34.50 18.36 3.45
C LYS A 628 -33.74 19.10 2.37
N ARG A 629 -32.66 18.45 1.89
CA ARG A 629 -31.84 18.97 0.78
C ARG A 629 -31.24 17.81 -0.01
N LYS A 630 -31.16 17.98 -1.33
CA LYS A 630 -30.33 17.10 -2.16
C LYS A 630 -28.86 17.34 -1.81
N VAL A 631 -28.18 16.29 -1.39
CA VAL A 631 -26.74 16.26 -1.06
C VAL A 631 -26.03 15.37 -2.05
N THR A 632 -24.84 15.79 -2.47
CA THR A 632 -23.97 15.04 -3.38
C THR A 632 -22.69 14.65 -2.69
N ALA A 633 -22.36 13.37 -2.75
CA ALA A 633 -21.07 12.81 -2.32
C ALA A 633 -20.23 12.45 -3.55
N ILE A 634 -18.93 12.69 -3.44
CA ILE A 634 -17.92 12.41 -4.47
C ILE A 634 -16.92 11.37 -3.95
N PRO A 635 -16.17 10.69 -4.83
CA PRO A 635 -15.06 9.81 -4.38
C PRO A 635 -14.08 10.55 -3.49
N TYR A 636 -13.67 9.93 -2.38
CA TYR A 636 -12.76 10.54 -1.40
C TYR A 636 -11.45 11.04 -2.04
N TYR A 637 -10.85 10.29 -2.95
CA TYR A 637 -9.62 10.72 -3.63
C TYR A 637 -9.77 12.00 -4.48
N ALA A 638 -11.00 12.44 -4.73
CA ALA A 638 -11.29 13.58 -5.61
C ALA A 638 -11.53 14.90 -4.87
N TRP A 639 -11.61 14.93 -3.55
CA TRP A 639 -11.84 16.13 -2.78
C TRP A 639 -10.66 17.12 -2.83
N SER A 640 -10.89 18.37 -2.46
CA SER A 640 -9.90 19.47 -2.46
C SER A 640 -9.20 19.70 -3.82
N ASN A 641 -9.89 19.39 -4.92
CA ASN A 641 -9.46 19.76 -6.28
C ASN A 641 -10.11 21.07 -6.76
N ARG A 642 -11.04 21.65 -5.98
CA ARG A 642 -11.79 22.87 -6.28
C ARG A 642 -11.58 23.94 -5.21
N GLY A 643 -10.43 23.93 -4.55
CA GLY A 643 -10.06 24.83 -3.47
C GLY A 643 -10.33 24.28 -2.07
N PRO A 644 -9.88 25.00 -1.03
CA PRO A 644 -10.06 24.59 0.36
C PRO A 644 -11.52 24.73 0.81
N GLY A 645 -11.97 23.85 1.68
CA GLY A 645 -13.31 23.90 2.22
C GLY A 645 -13.63 22.71 3.13
N GLN A 646 -14.89 22.68 3.59
CA GLN A 646 -15.33 21.59 4.45
C GLN A 646 -15.46 20.28 3.68
N MET A 647 -15.07 19.19 4.33
CA MET A 647 -15.22 17.82 3.83
C MET A 647 -15.43 16.87 5.00
N GLN A 648 -16.22 15.82 4.82
CA GLN A 648 -16.25 14.68 5.73
C GLN A 648 -16.58 13.35 5.06
N VAL A 649 -15.92 12.29 5.52
CA VAL A 649 -16.16 10.90 5.14
C VAL A 649 -17.22 10.27 6.06
N TRP A 650 -17.08 10.47 7.37
CA TRP A 650 -17.99 9.93 8.37
C TRP A 650 -19.10 10.92 8.70
N LEU A 651 -20.32 10.61 8.28
CA LEU A 651 -21.49 11.48 8.37
C LEU A 651 -22.37 11.12 9.56
N PRO A 652 -22.86 12.09 10.34
CA PRO A 652 -23.81 11.84 11.43
C PRO A 652 -25.07 11.14 10.91
N ARG A 653 -25.64 10.26 11.74
CA ARG A 653 -26.91 9.55 11.45
C ARG A 653 -28.13 10.29 11.98
N LYS A 654 -27.94 11.13 13.01
CA LYS A 654 -29.01 11.89 13.69
C LYS A 654 -28.55 13.32 13.93
N VAL A 655 -29.50 14.24 14.13
CA VAL A 655 -29.22 15.64 14.44
C VAL A 655 -28.39 15.79 15.72
N THR A 656 -28.64 14.95 16.72
CA THR A 656 -27.94 14.94 18.02
C THR A 656 -26.45 14.59 17.90
N ASP A 657 -26.04 14.03 16.78
CA ASP A 657 -24.65 13.56 16.53
C ASP A 657 -23.79 14.62 15.81
N ILE A 658 -24.36 15.78 15.48
CA ILE A 658 -23.63 16.90 14.90
C ILE A 658 -22.78 17.55 15.98
N LYS A 659 -21.49 17.66 15.75
CA LYS A 659 -20.59 18.52 16.52
C LYS A 659 -20.75 19.95 15.99
N ILE A 660 -21.48 20.80 16.71
CA ILE A 660 -21.50 22.23 16.43
C ILE A 660 -20.18 22.77 16.95
N GLY A 661 -19.26 23.04 16.03
CA GLY A 661 -18.02 23.70 16.39
C GLY A 661 -18.34 25.07 16.98
N SER A 662 -17.81 25.40 18.16
CA SER A 662 -17.65 26.79 18.58
C SER A 662 -16.88 27.51 17.50
N GLN A 663 -17.42 28.60 16.98
CA GLN A 663 -16.81 29.48 16.00
C GLN A 663 -15.44 29.97 16.41
#